data_718f5a807d3832fd3e550ff2f402c5f2
#
_entry.id   718f5a807d3832fd3e550ff2f402c5f2
#
_cell.length_a   1.000
_cell.length_b   1.000
_cell.length_c   1.000
_cell.angle_alpha   90.00
_cell.angle_beta   90.00
_cell.angle_gamma   90.00
#
_symmetry.space_group_name_H-M   'P 1'
#
loop_
_entity.id
_entity.type
_entity.pdbx_description
1 polymer ?
#
loop_
_entity_poly.entity_id
_entity_poly.type
_entity_poly.pdbx_seq_one_letter_code
_entity_poly.pdbx_strand_id
1 'polypeptide(L)'
;MNYSKALLETIEAAQILAGHFESQTLDTWHILVALANNPYSVAGSVLSDYPMQIDDFQDAAEHITGQVYQRDGRYEVFPFSFRVEEIMKRSQEIAQAVHAKSLGTEHVLLALLLERGTLASQVLEYVGFRYDDQEEGIKIVELRKSLEQRAGWDKEAVKAIRSLYRAQQPNRQTMGNMMGMPASTSGGLEDYTRDLTEMARNGSLEPVIGRGQEISRMIQILSRKTKNNPVLVGDAGVGKTALALGLAQRIASGDVPTELAKMRVLELDLMNVVAGTRFRGDFEERMNNIINDIEEDGHVILFIDELHTIMGSGSGIDSTLDAANILKPALARGTLRTVGATTQEEYQKHIEKDAALSRRFAKVLIEQPSVADSIAILQGLKKTYERHHRVHITDEAIETAVVYANRYLTSRLLPDSAIDLLDEAAATVQNKGPQAGLQSDLTAADQALLKGQWKKVAQLLKEDASPKGYQLEVKEEDILKTLSQLSGIPVEKLTQTAAKKYLELEAELHKRVIGQDQAVSSISRAIRRNQSGIRSHKRPIGSFLFLGPTGVGKTELAKALAEVLFDDESALIRFDMSEYMEKFAASRLNGAPPGYVGYEEGGELTEKVRNKPYSVLLFDEVEKAHPDIFNVLLQVLDDGVLTDSKGRKVDFSNTIIIMTSNLGATALRDDKTVGFGAKDIRFDQANMEKRIFEELKKTYRPEFINRIDEKVVFHSLTSDQMDEIVKIMVKPLVQSLAEKGITLKFQASALKWLATHGYDPEMGARPLRRTIQTQVEDYLAEILLRGEVAEGQTLKVGVKSGRLNFTID
;
A
#
# COMPACT_ATOMS: atom_id res chain seq x y z
N MET A 1 -24.38 24.76 -23.28
CA MET A 1 -25.65 25.55 -23.18
C MET A 1 -25.41 26.69 -22.21
N ASN A 2 -25.98 27.90 -22.40
CA ASN A 2 -25.79 29.01 -21.46
C ASN A 2 -26.66 28.74 -20.20
N TYR A 3 -26.16 29.07 -19.01
CA TYR A 3 -26.91 28.99 -17.78
C TYR A 3 -27.87 30.18 -17.63
N SER A 4 -29.05 29.98 -17.03
CA SER A 4 -29.93 31.05 -16.68
C SER A 4 -29.36 31.85 -15.49
N LYS A 5 -29.76 33.12 -15.36
CA LYS A 5 -29.31 33.96 -14.23
C LYS A 5 -29.67 33.35 -12.89
N ALA A 6 -30.89 32.82 -12.73
CA ALA A 6 -31.34 32.17 -11.50
C ALA A 6 -30.52 30.94 -11.15
N LEU A 7 -30.04 30.15 -12.17
CA LEU A 7 -29.20 29.01 -11.89
C LEU A 7 -27.79 29.43 -11.44
N LEU A 8 -27.26 30.51 -12.03
CA LEU A 8 -25.96 31.04 -11.60
C LEU A 8 -26.00 31.53 -10.15
N GLU A 9 -27.04 32.26 -9.78
CA GLU A 9 -27.26 32.70 -8.39
C GLU A 9 -27.40 31.50 -7.44
N THR A 10 -28.07 30.44 -7.88
CA THR A 10 -28.20 29.21 -7.09
C THR A 10 -26.87 28.49 -6.89
N ILE A 11 -26.02 28.38 -7.94
CA ILE A 11 -24.68 27.76 -7.84
C ILE A 11 -23.79 28.58 -6.90
N GLU A 12 -23.85 29.92 -6.98
CA GLU A 12 -23.12 30.81 -6.07
C GLU A 12 -23.58 30.60 -4.59
N ALA A 13 -24.88 30.51 -4.36
CA ALA A 13 -25.43 30.20 -3.03
C ALA A 13 -25.00 28.80 -2.53
N ALA A 14 -24.93 27.80 -3.41
CA ALA A 14 -24.44 26.46 -3.10
C ALA A 14 -22.95 26.46 -2.73
N GLN A 15 -22.13 27.28 -3.38
CA GLN A 15 -20.73 27.46 -3.02
C GLN A 15 -20.55 28.06 -1.61
N ILE A 16 -21.36 29.07 -1.31
CA ILE A 16 -21.38 29.68 0.01
C ILE A 16 -21.80 28.66 1.09
N LEU A 17 -22.82 27.86 0.81
CA LEU A 17 -23.24 26.77 1.71
C LEU A 17 -22.12 25.74 1.92
N ALA A 18 -21.43 25.33 0.87
CA ALA A 18 -20.32 24.40 0.99
C ALA A 18 -19.20 24.94 1.89
N GLY A 19 -18.94 26.25 1.86
CA GLY A 19 -18.01 26.92 2.77
C GLY A 19 -18.49 26.97 4.21
N HIS A 20 -19.77 27.19 4.43
CA HIS A 20 -20.37 27.21 5.78
C HIS A 20 -20.41 25.82 6.43
N PHE A 21 -20.41 24.76 5.65
CA PHE A 21 -20.34 23.37 6.13
C PHE A 21 -18.92 22.77 6.09
N GLU A 22 -17.91 23.57 5.81
CA GLU A 22 -16.51 23.14 5.67
C GLU A 22 -16.34 21.94 4.74
N SER A 23 -17.17 21.83 3.71
CA SER A 23 -17.14 20.73 2.76
C SER A 23 -15.89 20.83 1.87
N GLN A 24 -15.34 19.68 1.44
CA GLN A 24 -14.22 19.66 0.51
C GLN A 24 -14.64 19.82 -0.96
N THR A 25 -15.90 19.47 -1.27
CA THR A 25 -16.48 19.54 -2.60
C THR A 25 -17.89 20.07 -2.54
N LEU A 26 -18.37 20.70 -3.63
CA LEU A 26 -19.77 21.04 -3.80
C LEU A 26 -20.56 19.78 -4.18
N ASP A 27 -21.42 19.30 -3.29
CA ASP A 27 -22.23 18.11 -3.50
C ASP A 27 -23.69 18.41 -3.85
N THR A 28 -24.45 17.39 -4.24
CA THR A 28 -25.84 17.46 -4.70
C THR A 28 -26.79 18.11 -3.70
N TRP A 29 -26.58 17.88 -2.40
CA TRP A 29 -27.40 18.48 -1.35
C TRP A 29 -27.18 19.99 -1.19
N HIS A 30 -25.94 20.50 -1.41
CA HIS A 30 -25.70 21.95 -1.40
C HIS A 30 -26.53 22.65 -2.49
N ILE A 31 -26.61 22.04 -3.67
CA ILE A 31 -27.42 22.55 -4.78
C ILE A 31 -28.91 22.49 -4.41
N LEU A 32 -29.38 21.41 -3.80
CA LEU A 32 -30.78 21.26 -3.39
C LEU A 32 -31.18 22.34 -2.36
N VAL A 33 -30.38 22.54 -1.32
CA VAL A 33 -30.62 23.58 -0.30
C VAL A 33 -30.57 24.97 -0.93
N ALA A 34 -29.63 25.23 -1.85
CA ALA A 34 -29.58 26.51 -2.54
C ALA A 34 -30.77 26.74 -3.47
N LEU A 35 -31.29 25.69 -4.11
CA LEU A 35 -32.54 25.77 -4.89
C LEU A 35 -33.73 26.11 -4.01
N ALA A 36 -33.85 25.50 -2.83
CA ALA A 36 -34.91 25.78 -1.86
C ALA A 36 -34.83 27.23 -1.30
N ASN A 37 -33.62 27.78 -1.19
CA ASN A 37 -33.35 29.13 -0.71
C ASN A 37 -33.55 30.22 -1.80
N ASN A 38 -33.91 29.86 -3.02
CA ASN A 38 -34.16 30.83 -4.10
C ASN A 38 -35.64 30.84 -4.55
N PRO A 39 -36.57 31.41 -3.79
CA PRO A 39 -37.98 31.36 -4.09
C PRO A 39 -38.39 32.10 -5.39
N TYR A 40 -37.53 32.94 -5.91
CA TYR A 40 -37.73 33.62 -7.22
C TYR A 40 -37.36 32.76 -8.42
N SER A 41 -36.74 31.59 -8.22
CA SER A 41 -36.45 30.61 -9.28
C SER A 41 -37.65 29.67 -9.47
N VAL A 42 -37.74 29.05 -10.65
CA VAL A 42 -38.79 28.04 -10.91
C VAL A 42 -38.72 26.89 -9.91
N ALA A 43 -37.54 26.35 -9.68
CA ALA A 43 -37.31 25.27 -8.73
C ALA A 43 -37.66 25.65 -7.29
N GLY A 44 -37.15 26.77 -6.83
CA GLY A 44 -37.43 27.26 -5.47
C GLY A 44 -38.90 27.61 -5.25
N SER A 45 -39.58 28.18 -6.26
CA SER A 45 -41.04 28.44 -6.15
C SER A 45 -41.88 27.17 -6.04
N VAL A 46 -41.42 26.05 -6.62
CA VAL A 46 -42.08 24.74 -6.47
C VAL A 46 -41.81 24.13 -5.11
N LEU A 47 -40.57 24.22 -4.62
CA LEU A 47 -40.23 23.73 -3.28
C LEU A 47 -40.93 24.51 -2.15
N SER A 48 -41.17 25.82 -2.33
CA SER A 48 -41.88 26.68 -1.38
C SER A 48 -43.39 26.43 -1.28
N ASP A 49 -44.00 25.64 -2.16
CA ASP A 49 -45.42 25.24 -2.06
C ASP A 49 -45.68 24.21 -0.94
N TYR A 50 -44.57 23.59 -0.45
CA TYR A 50 -44.66 22.59 0.60
C TYR A 50 -44.35 23.20 1.98
N PRO A 51 -44.90 22.65 3.08
CA PRO A 51 -44.79 23.24 4.42
C PRO A 51 -43.38 23.06 5.07
N MET A 52 -42.32 23.09 4.27
CA MET A 52 -40.94 22.92 4.71
C MET A 52 -40.20 24.24 4.60
N GLN A 53 -39.43 24.57 5.64
CA GLN A 53 -38.59 25.76 5.66
C GLN A 53 -37.15 25.38 5.27
N ILE A 54 -36.35 26.39 4.96
CA ILE A 54 -34.94 26.21 4.60
C ILE A 54 -34.16 25.52 5.71
N ASP A 55 -34.50 25.88 6.97
CA ASP A 55 -33.88 25.30 8.16
C ASP A 55 -34.09 23.78 8.21
N ASP A 56 -35.24 23.25 7.75
CA ASP A 56 -35.49 21.80 7.70
C ASP A 56 -34.53 21.06 6.74
N PHE A 57 -34.18 21.72 5.63
CA PHE A 57 -33.19 21.15 4.67
C PHE A 57 -31.76 21.24 5.20
N GLN A 58 -31.44 22.30 5.97
CA GLN A 58 -30.15 22.45 6.62
C GLN A 58 -29.96 21.43 7.74
N ASP A 59 -30.96 21.29 8.63
CA ASP A 59 -30.97 20.31 9.71
C ASP A 59 -30.87 18.87 9.17
N ALA A 60 -31.56 18.58 8.06
CA ALA A 60 -31.47 17.30 7.38
C ALA A 60 -30.07 17.04 6.86
N ALA A 61 -29.44 18.05 6.26
CA ALA A 61 -28.08 17.96 5.75
C ALA A 61 -27.06 17.72 6.88
N GLU A 62 -27.17 18.44 7.99
CA GLU A 62 -26.34 18.24 9.19
C GLU A 62 -26.46 16.80 9.72
N HIS A 63 -27.72 16.32 9.83
CA HIS A 63 -27.96 14.97 10.34
C HIS A 63 -27.38 13.86 9.45
N ILE A 64 -27.49 14.00 8.12
CA ILE A 64 -27.07 13.00 7.15
C ILE A 64 -25.55 13.00 6.93
N THR A 65 -24.95 14.21 6.88
CA THR A 65 -23.52 14.37 6.56
C THR A 65 -22.63 14.38 7.80
N GLY A 66 -23.18 14.67 8.98
CA GLY A 66 -22.45 14.92 10.22
C GLY A 66 -21.65 16.24 10.22
N GLN A 67 -21.83 17.08 9.21
CA GLN A 67 -21.20 18.40 9.10
C GLN A 67 -22.10 19.45 9.76
N VAL A 68 -21.53 20.33 10.59
CA VAL A 68 -22.28 21.35 11.32
C VAL A 68 -22.14 22.70 10.63
N TYR A 69 -23.25 23.43 10.49
CA TYR A 69 -23.27 24.76 9.90
C TYR A 69 -22.50 25.77 10.75
N GLN A 70 -21.52 26.46 10.14
CA GLN A 70 -20.70 27.49 10.78
C GLN A 70 -21.03 28.87 10.19
N ARG A 71 -21.35 29.85 11.02
CA ARG A 71 -21.69 31.23 10.57
C ARG A 71 -20.53 31.95 9.90
N ASP A 72 -19.30 31.64 10.28
CA ASP A 72 -18.06 32.25 9.75
C ASP A 72 -17.39 31.35 8.70
N GLY A 73 -18.19 30.78 7.79
CA GLY A 73 -17.71 29.89 6.74
C GLY A 73 -16.73 30.56 5.78
N ARG A 74 -15.82 29.74 5.22
CA ARG A 74 -14.82 30.20 4.26
C ARG A 74 -15.45 30.48 2.90
N TYR A 75 -15.12 31.62 2.31
CA TYR A 75 -15.49 31.95 0.93
C TYR A 75 -14.43 31.39 -0.01
N GLU A 76 -14.61 30.13 -0.44
CA GLU A 76 -13.76 29.44 -1.43
C GLU A 76 -14.63 28.88 -2.55
N VAL A 77 -14.04 28.66 -3.74
CA VAL A 77 -14.73 27.96 -4.84
C VAL A 77 -14.44 26.48 -4.73
N PHE A 78 -15.45 25.71 -4.36
CA PHE A 78 -15.33 24.26 -4.20
C PHE A 78 -15.51 23.54 -5.53
N PRO A 79 -14.68 22.52 -5.84
CA PRO A 79 -14.86 21.70 -7.03
C PRO A 79 -16.19 20.93 -6.93
N PHE A 80 -16.82 20.68 -8.08
CA PHE A 80 -18.01 19.84 -8.13
C PHE A 80 -17.67 18.39 -7.76
N SER A 81 -18.51 17.74 -6.97
CA SER A 81 -18.42 16.30 -6.80
C SER A 81 -18.78 15.60 -8.11
N PHE A 82 -18.31 14.38 -8.29
CA PHE A 82 -18.65 13.56 -9.47
C PHE A 82 -20.16 13.49 -9.69
N ARG A 83 -20.95 13.38 -8.60
CA ARG A 83 -22.40 13.34 -8.67
C ARG A 83 -23.02 14.65 -9.15
N VAL A 84 -22.45 15.78 -8.77
CA VAL A 84 -22.91 17.10 -9.27
C VAL A 84 -22.63 17.23 -10.76
N GLU A 85 -21.48 16.76 -11.24
CA GLU A 85 -21.14 16.76 -12.67
C GLU A 85 -22.13 15.91 -13.47
N GLU A 86 -22.49 14.72 -12.98
CA GLU A 86 -23.54 13.88 -13.58
C GLU A 86 -24.90 14.57 -13.63
N ILE A 87 -25.34 15.19 -12.51
CA ILE A 87 -26.59 15.95 -12.43
C ILE A 87 -26.57 17.11 -13.43
N MET A 88 -25.49 17.86 -13.54
CA MET A 88 -25.37 18.97 -14.45
C MET A 88 -25.41 18.51 -15.93
N LYS A 89 -24.75 17.40 -16.25
CA LYS A 89 -24.82 16.77 -17.59
C LYS A 89 -26.24 16.34 -17.92
N ARG A 90 -26.93 15.68 -17.02
CA ARG A 90 -28.30 15.21 -17.16
C ARG A 90 -29.28 16.39 -17.28
N SER A 91 -29.06 17.45 -16.52
CA SER A 91 -29.82 18.70 -16.64
C SER A 91 -29.70 19.32 -18.03
N GLN A 92 -28.52 19.26 -18.64
CA GLN A 92 -28.32 19.72 -20.02
C GLN A 92 -29.07 18.87 -21.05
N GLU A 93 -29.12 17.54 -20.88
CA GLU A 93 -29.89 16.63 -21.73
C GLU A 93 -31.40 16.92 -21.63
N ILE A 94 -31.91 17.16 -20.41
CA ILE A 94 -33.30 17.59 -20.18
C ILE A 94 -33.57 18.90 -20.88
N ALA A 95 -32.72 19.91 -20.70
CA ALA A 95 -32.89 21.22 -21.32
C ALA A 95 -32.87 21.17 -22.88
N GLN A 96 -32.05 20.28 -23.43
CA GLN A 96 -32.04 20.03 -24.89
C GLN A 96 -33.31 19.36 -25.38
N ALA A 97 -33.83 18.38 -24.63
CA ALA A 97 -35.04 17.65 -24.98
C ALA A 97 -36.32 18.55 -24.98
N VAL A 98 -36.34 19.57 -24.13
CA VAL A 98 -37.42 20.57 -24.09
C VAL A 98 -37.15 21.80 -24.91
N HIS A 99 -36.08 21.79 -25.72
CA HIS A 99 -35.66 22.92 -26.59
C HIS A 99 -35.48 24.24 -25.81
N ALA A 100 -35.00 24.17 -24.57
CA ALA A 100 -34.77 25.34 -23.75
C ALA A 100 -33.64 26.22 -24.30
N LYS A 101 -33.78 27.53 -24.19
CA LYS A 101 -32.75 28.51 -24.64
C LYS A 101 -31.53 28.55 -23.70
N SER A 102 -31.74 28.19 -22.42
CA SER A 102 -30.72 28.20 -21.39
C SER A 102 -31.01 27.09 -20.38
N LEU A 103 -29.97 26.62 -19.70
CA LEU A 103 -30.12 25.69 -18.57
C LEU A 103 -30.66 26.47 -17.38
N GLY A 104 -31.84 26.07 -16.88
CA GLY A 104 -32.52 26.72 -15.74
C GLY A 104 -32.53 25.83 -14.49
N THR A 105 -32.98 26.39 -13.38
CA THR A 105 -33.13 25.73 -12.09
C THR A 105 -34.10 24.55 -12.13
N GLU A 106 -35.15 24.63 -12.98
CA GLU A 106 -36.15 23.60 -13.24
C GLU A 106 -35.53 22.32 -13.80
N HIS A 107 -34.54 22.44 -14.70
CA HIS A 107 -33.85 21.29 -15.28
C HIS A 107 -32.97 20.59 -14.23
N VAL A 108 -32.29 21.39 -13.38
CA VAL A 108 -31.43 20.88 -12.33
C VAL A 108 -32.25 20.18 -11.23
N LEU A 109 -33.35 20.78 -10.79
CA LEU A 109 -34.24 20.17 -9.82
C LEU A 109 -34.83 18.88 -10.35
N LEU A 110 -35.27 18.85 -11.63
CA LEU A 110 -35.79 17.61 -12.22
C LEU A 110 -34.72 16.51 -12.26
N ALA A 111 -33.49 16.83 -12.63
CA ALA A 111 -32.38 15.88 -12.61
C ALA A 111 -32.09 15.32 -11.22
N LEU A 112 -32.11 16.17 -10.18
CA LEU A 112 -31.97 15.76 -8.78
C LEU A 112 -33.10 14.81 -8.33
N LEU A 113 -34.37 15.13 -8.68
CA LEU A 113 -35.52 14.31 -8.32
C LEU A 113 -35.54 12.93 -9.00
N LEU A 114 -34.84 12.77 -10.06
CA LEU A 114 -34.81 11.55 -10.86
C LEU A 114 -33.65 10.62 -10.47
N GLU A 115 -32.64 11.14 -9.76
CA GLU A 115 -31.47 10.37 -9.32
C GLU A 115 -31.64 9.90 -7.88
N ARG A 116 -31.83 8.58 -7.70
CA ARG A 116 -31.89 7.97 -6.36
C ARG A 116 -30.48 7.67 -5.85
N GLY A 117 -30.31 7.70 -4.51
CA GLY A 117 -29.02 7.35 -3.88
C GLY A 117 -28.01 8.48 -3.83
N THR A 118 -28.40 9.71 -4.17
CA THR A 118 -27.61 10.92 -3.93
C THR A 118 -27.84 11.46 -2.52
N LEU A 119 -26.91 12.28 -2.00
CA LEU A 119 -27.12 12.98 -0.73
C LEU A 119 -28.37 13.90 -0.79
N ALA A 120 -28.63 14.53 -1.93
CA ALA A 120 -29.84 15.30 -2.15
C ALA A 120 -31.13 14.45 -2.01
N SER A 121 -31.14 13.21 -2.51
CA SER A 121 -32.31 12.32 -2.36
C SER A 121 -32.54 11.91 -0.91
N GLN A 122 -31.48 11.69 -0.15
CA GLN A 122 -31.55 11.38 1.28
C GLN A 122 -32.07 12.58 2.10
N VAL A 123 -31.61 13.79 1.76
CA VAL A 123 -32.14 15.02 2.37
C VAL A 123 -33.65 15.19 2.08
N LEU A 124 -34.09 14.96 0.83
CA LEU A 124 -35.51 14.99 0.47
C LEU A 124 -36.34 13.96 1.26
N GLU A 125 -35.80 12.73 1.40
CA GLU A 125 -36.48 11.67 2.19
C GLU A 125 -36.57 12.03 3.68
N TYR A 126 -35.52 12.63 4.23
CA TYR A 126 -35.51 13.08 5.65
C TYR A 126 -36.54 14.16 5.92
N VAL A 127 -36.66 15.15 5.04
CA VAL A 127 -37.64 16.23 5.18
C VAL A 127 -39.09 15.81 4.81
N GLY A 128 -39.33 14.53 4.50
CA GLY A 128 -40.66 13.97 4.34
C GLY A 128 -41.12 13.70 2.90
N PHE A 129 -40.25 13.88 1.87
CA PHE A 129 -40.59 13.44 0.53
C PHE A 129 -40.38 11.93 0.41
N ARG A 130 -41.17 11.26 -0.44
CA ARG A 130 -41.13 9.82 -0.63
C ARG A 130 -41.06 9.43 -2.12
N TYR A 131 -40.18 8.54 -2.44
CA TYR A 131 -40.03 7.96 -3.77
C TYR A 131 -40.98 6.80 -4.01
N ASP A 132 -41.45 6.13 -2.94
CA ASP A 132 -42.41 5.02 -3.05
C ASP A 132 -43.83 5.56 -2.82
N ASP A 133 -44.76 5.17 -3.73
CA ASP A 133 -46.16 5.58 -3.65
C ASP A 133 -46.93 4.91 -2.49
N GLN A 134 -46.39 3.87 -1.88
CA GLN A 134 -46.97 3.16 -0.75
C GLN A 134 -46.58 3.71 0.62
N GLU A 135 -45.56 4.54 0.72
CA GLU A 135 -45.11 5.15 1.97
C GLU A 135 -45.94 6.43 2.31
N GLU A 136 -46.15 6.70 3.60
CA GLU A 136 -46.78 7.97 4.06
C GLU A 136 -45.79 9.12 3.86
N GLY A 137 -46.27 10.22 3.26
CA GLY A 137 -45.49 11.44 3.05
C GLY A 137 -45.80 12.11 1.70
N ILE A 138 -45.04 13.19 1.39
CA ILE A 138 -45.20 13.94 0.14
C ILE A 138 -44.57 13.16 -1.00
N LYS A 139 -45.38 12.89 -2.04
CA LYS A 139 -44.86 12.07 -3.17
C LYS A 139 -43.94 12.86 -4.10
N ILE A 140 -42.77 12.37 -4.39
CA ILE A 140 -41.82 12.94 -5.39
C ILE A 140 -42.50 13.08 -6.76
N VAL A 141 -43.42 12.19 -7.11
CA VAL A 141 -44.22 12.27 -8.35
C VAL A 141 -45.10 13.52 -8.38
N GLU A 142 -45.66 13.97 -7.24
CA GLU A 142 -46.44 15.21 -7.14
C GLU A 142 -45.53 16.43 -7.30
N LEU A 143 -44.38 16.46 -6.61
CA LEU A 143 -43.38 17.51 -6.75
C LEU A 143 -42.93 17.66 -8.21
N ARG A 144 -42.71 16.57 -8.87
CA ARG A 144 -42.32 16.56 -10.30
C ARG A 144 -43.45 17.11 -11.19
N LYS A 145 -44.69 16.74 -10.97
CA LYS A 145 -45.86 17.29 -11.70
C LYS A 145 -45.99 18.78 -11.51
N SER A 146 -45.83 19.27 -10.26
CA SER A 146 -45.83 20.69 -9.96
C SER A 146 -44.71 21.42 -10.68
N LEU A 147 -43.52 20.84 -10.75
CA LEU A 147 -42.38 21.37 -11.48
C LEU A 147 -42.65 21.43 -13.00
N GLU A 148 -43.20 20.37 -13.59
CA GLU A 148 -43.54 20.30 -15.02
C GLU A 148 -44.54 21.37 -15.41
N GLN A 149 -45.55 21.67 -14.53
CA GLN A 149 -46.53 22.70 -14.73
C GLN A 149 -45.94 24.13 -14.62
N ARG A 150 -45.13 24.41 -13.58
CA ARG A 150 -44.52 25.73 -13.40
C ARG A 150 -43.45 26.05 -14.41
N ALA A 151 -42.69 25.06 -14.90
CA ALA A 151 -41.78 25.23 -15.98
C ALA A 151 -42.43 25.50 -17.33
N GLY A 152 -43.79 25.36 -17.43
CA GLY A 152 -44.53 25.60 -18.66
C GLY A 152 -44.25 24.58 -19.76
N TRP A 153 -43.83 23.37 -19.41
CA TRP A 153 -43.54 22.31 -20.39
C TRP A 153 -44.86 21.74 -20.95
N ASP A 154 -44.93 21.70 -22.28
CA ASP A 154 -46.08 21.11 -22.96
C ASP A 154 -46.02 19.55 -22.92
N LYS A 155 -47.10 18.93 -23.43
CA LYS A 155 -47.19 17.47 -23.42
C LYS A 155 -46.10 16.77 -24.27
N GLU A 156 -45.59 17.46 -25.30
CA GLU A 156 -44.51 16.94 -26.13
C GLU A 156 -43.17 17.00 -25.42
N ALA A 157 -42.87 18.12 -24.73
CA ALA A 157 -41.70 18.26 -23.87
C ALA A 157 -41.67 17.21 -22.74
N VAL A 158 -42.78 17.02 -22.05
CA VAL A 158 -42.93 16.00 -21.00
C VAL A 158 -42.76 14.58 -21.55
N LYS A 159 -43.26 14.32 -22.79
CA LYS A 159 -43.09 13.04 -23.45
C LYS A 159 -41.62 12.81 -23.86
N ALA A 160 -40.93 13.85 -24.35
CA ALA A 160 -39.50 13.81 -24.67
C ALA A 160 -38.65 13.49 -23.43
N ILE A 161 -38.89 14.17 -22.31
CA ILE A 161 -38.27 13.84 -21.03
C ILE A 161 -38.50 12.39 -20.63
N ARG A 162 -39.75 11.92 -20.68
CA ARG A 162 -40.08 10.53 -20.34
C ARG A 162 -39.43 9.51 -21.27
N SER A 163 -39.22 9.85 -22.55
CA SER A 163 -38.52 8.96 -23.50
C SER A 163 -37.02 8.85 -23.21
N LEU A 164 -36.35 9.95 -22.81
CA LEU A 164 -34.98 9.95 -22.33
C LEU A 164 -34.81 9.02 -21.10
N TYR A 165 -35.80 9.03 -20.20
CA TYR A 165 -35.78 8.16 -19.01
C TYR A 165 -36.10 6.70 -19.33
N ARG A 166 -36.98 6.43 -20.28
CA ARG A 166 -37.27 5.05 -20.70
C ARG A 166 -36.13 4.44 -21.49
N ALA A 167 -35.38 5.23 -22.21
CA ALA A 167 -34.18 4.77 -22.93
C ALA A 167 -33.01 4.43 -21.98
N GLN A 168 -33.01 4.97 -20.78
CA GLN A 168 -31.97 4.73 -19.74
C GLN A 168 -32.41 3.74 -18.64
N GLN A 169 -33.70 3.39 -18.56
CA GLN A 169 -34.13 2.26 -17.73
C GLN A 169 -34.17 1.00 -18.61
N PRO A 170 -33.47 -0.06 -18.27
CA PRO A 170 -33.61 -1.34 -18.95
C PRO A 170 -35.08 -1.73 -18.91
N ASN A 171 -35.58 -2.16 -20.07
CA ASN A 171 -36.95 -2.42 -20.47
C ASN A 171 -37.70 -3.30 -19.45
N ARG A 172 -38.43 -2.73 -18.53
CA ARG A 172 -39.22 -3.41 -17.49
C ARG A 172 -40.72 -3.36 -17.73
N GLN A 173 -41.19 -3.41 -18.98
CA GLN A 173 -42.61 -3.57 -19.27
C GLN A 173 -42.85 -3.92 -20.74
N THR A 174 -42.77 -5.18 -21.12
CA THR A 174 -43.64 -5.80 -22.12
C THR A 174 -43.48 -7.33 -22.04
N MET A 175 -44.03 -7.95 -21.03
CA MET A 175 -44.54 -9.33 -21.06
C MET A 175 -45.07 -9.76 -19.69
N GLY A 176 -46.03 -9.04 -19.14
CA GLY A 176 -46.59 -9.35 -17.84
C GLY A 176 -48.12 -9.38 -17.83
N ASN A 177 -48.76 -9.85 -18.93
CA ASN A 177 -50.19 -10.07 -18.90
C ASN A 177 -50.58 -11.35 -19.73
N MET A 178 -50.00 -12.46 -19.36
CA MET A 178 -50.60 -13.78 -19.62
C MET A 178 -49.96 -14.81 -18.69
N MET A 179 -50.79 -15.34 -17.79
CA MET A 179 -50.53 -16.41 -16.82
C MET A 179 -49.59 -16.07 -15.63
N GLY A 180 -50.20 -16.04 -14.45
CA GLY A 180 -49.65 -15.93 -13.08
C GLY A 180 -48.49 -16.86 -12.77
N MET A 181 -47.28 -16.47 -13.18
CA MET A 181 -46.01 -16.95 -12.66
C MET A 181 -45.22 -15.78 -12.05
N PRO A 182 -44.53 -15.97 -10.92
CA PRO A 182 -43.71 -14.92 -10.32
C PRO A 182 -42.62 -14.50 -11.30
N ALA A 183 -42.44 -13.18 -11.49
CA ALA A 183 -41.46 -12.59 -12.38
C ALA A 183 -40.04 -13.07 -12.01
N SER A 184 -39.44 -13.90 -12.87
CA SER A 184 -38.02 -14.23 -12.83
C SER A 184 -37.23 -12.97 -13.14
N THR A 185 -36.34 -12.58 -12.24
CA THR A 185 -35.37 -11.47 -12.38
C THR A 185 -34.19 -11.93 -13.26
N SER A 186 -34.44 -12.14 -14.57
CA SER A 186 -33.36 -12.38 -15.55
C SER A 186 -32.88 -11.01 -16.08
N GLY A 187 -31.79 -10.50 -15.52
CA GLY A 187 -31.01 -9.42 -16.16
C GLY A 187 -30.44 -9.92 -17.50
N GLY A 188 -30.32 -9.05 -18.51
CA GLY A 188 -29.66 -9.38 -19.79
C GLY A 188 -28.15 -9.53 -19.64
N LEU A 189 -27.49 -10.11 -20.67
CA LEU A 189 -26.02 -10.27 -20.72
C LEU A 189 -25.27 -8.96 -20.40
N GLU A 190 -25.78 -7.80 -20.79
CA GLU A 190 -25.19 -6.48 -20.57
C GLU A 190 -25.18 -6.04 -19.10
N ASP A 191 -26.03 -6.59 -18.24
CA ASP A 191 -26.07 -6.28 -16.80
C ASP A 191 -24.95 -6.97 -16.02
N TYR A 192 -24.38 -8.04 -16.57
CA TYR A 192 -23.35 -8.89 -15.95
C TYR A 192 -22.00 -8.84 -16.65
N THR A 193 -21.89 -8.10 -17.77
CA THR A 193 -20.66 -8.05 -18.55
C THR A 193 -20.31 -6.62 -18.95
N ARG A 194 -19.02 -6.38 -19.17
CA ARG A 194 -18.45 -5.13 -19.66
C ARG A 194 -17.86 -5.35 -21.04
N ASP A 195 -18.33 -4.62 -22.07
CA ASP A 195 -17.82 -4.75 -23.44
C ASP A 195 -16.48 -3.98 -23.61
N LEU A 196 -15.37 -4.72 -23.53
CA LEU A 196 -14.03 -4.17 -23.71
C LEU A 196 -13.76 -3.72 -25.15
N THR A 197 -14.40 -4.35 -26.15
CA THR A 197 -14.22 -4.01 -27.56
C THR A 197 -14.91 -2.69 -27.90
N GLU A 198 -16.09 -2.44 -27.35
CA GLU A 198 -16.78 -1.17 -27.47
C GLU A 198 -15.99 -0.05 -26.79
N MET A 199 -15.46 -0.30 -25.59
CA MET A 199 -14.59 0.64 -24.87
C MET A 199 -13.31 0.96 -25.67
N ALA A 200 -12.72 -0.06 -26.34
CA ALA A 200 -11.58 0.13 -27.23
C ALA A 200 -11.90 1.06 -28.41
N ARG A 201 -13.08 0.85 -29.05
CA ARG A 201 -13.55 1.71 -30.16
C ARG A 201 -13.79 3.15 -29.73
N ASN A 202 -14.29 3.34 -28.52
CA ASN A 202 -14.54 4.67 -27.93
C ASN A 202 -13.27 5.35 -27.40
N GLY A 203 -12.10 4.66 -27.46
CA GLY A 203 -10.82 5.20 -26.97
C GLY A 203 -10.74 5.37 -25.45
N SER A 204 -11.59 4.64 -24.70
CA SER A 204 -11.65 4.71 -23.23
C SER A 204 -10.75 3.71 -22.53
N LEU A 205 -10.05 2.84 -23.27
CA LEU A 205 -9.09 1.89 -22.72
C LEU A 205 -7.67 2.46 -22.70
N GLU A 206 -6.93 2.11 -21.68
CA GLU A 206 -5.50 2.41 -21.57
C GLU A 206 -4.70 1.64 -22.64
N PRO A 207 -3.62 2.26 -23.19
CA PRO A 207 -2.80 1.60 -24.21
C PRO A 207 -2.03 0.42 -23.60
N VAL A 208 -2.05 -0.73 -24.28
CA VAL A 208 -1.30 -1.92 -23.86
C VAL A 208 0.04 -1.95 -24.61
N ILE A 209 1.13 -1.89 -23.86
CA ILE A 209 2.51 -1.76 -24.36
C ILE A 209 3.34 -3.00 -23.99
N GLY A 210 4.25 -3.41 -24.88
CA GLY A 210 5.26 -4.45 -24.60
C GLY A 210 4.74 -5.90 -24.58
N ARG A 211 3.45 -6.17 -24.84
CA ARG A 211 2.83 -7.49 -24.74
C ARG A 211 2.42 -8.11 -26.08
N GLY A 212 3.08 -7.71 -27.15
CA GLY A 212 2.72 -8.14 -28.52
C GLY A 212 2.81 -9.63 -28.75
N GLN A 213 3.78 -10.33 -28.16
CA GLN A 213 3.99 -11.78 -28.35
C GLN A 213 2.89 -12.58 -27.64
N GLU A 214 2.57 -12.22 -26.41
CA GLU A 214 1.55 -12.89 -25.60
C GLU A 214 0.17 -12.71 -26.22
N ILE A 215 -0.18 -11.49 -26.67
CA ILE A 215 -1.46 -11.23 -27.38
C ILE A 215 -1.52 -12.03 -28.68
N SER A 216 -0.44 -12.07 -29.47
CA SER A 216 -0.38 -12.88 -30.69
C SER A 216 -0.56 -14.39 -30.39
N ARG A 217 0.01 -14.86 -29.27
CA ARG A 217 -0.19 -16.23 -28.79
C ARG A 217 -1.64 -16.51 -28.40
N MET A 218 -2.31 -15.58 -27.71
CA MET A 218 -3.73 -15.68 -27.40
C MET A 218 -4.59 -15.77 -28.68
N ILE A 219 -4.35 -14.90 -29.64
CA ILE A 219 -5.03 -14.89 -30.96
C ILE A 219 -4.84 -16.23 -31.65
N GLN A 220 -3.62 -16.75 -31.66
CA GLN A 220 -3.32 -18.06 -32.25
C GLN A 220 -4.09 -19.20 -31.57
N ILE A 221 -4.23 -19.16 -30.25
CA ILE A 221 -4.99 -20.18 -29.49
C ILE A 221 -6.47 -20.05 -29.79
N LEU A 222 -7.06 -18.85 -29.75
CA LEU A 222 -8.46 -18.57 -30.06
C LEU A 222 -8.89 -19.02 -31.47
N SER A 223 -7.94 -19.04 -32.41
CA SER A 223 -8.15 -19.49 -33.80
C SER A 223 -8.00 -21.02 -33.98
N ARG A 224 -7.75 -21.80 -32.93
CA ARG A 224 -7.63 -23.26 -33.00
C ARG A 224 -9.00 -23.93 -33.09
N LYS A 225 -9.05 -25.12 -33.73
CA LYS A 225 -10.25 -25.96 -33.75
C LYS A 225 -10.55 -26.60 -32.38
N THR A 226 -9.52 -26.93 -31.63
CA THR A 226 -9.60 -27.56 -30.31
C THR A 226 -8.63 -26.89 -29.36
N LYS A 227 -8.92 -26.89 -28.04
CA LYS A 227 -8.15 -26.14 -27.04
C LYS A 227 -8.01 -24.67 -27.42
N ASN A 228 -9.12 -24.07 -27.79
CA ASN A 228 -9.23 -22.68 -28.25
C ASN A 228 -9.47 -21.67 -27.13
N ASN A 229 -9.37 -22.08 -25.87
CA ASN A 229 -9.53 -21.21 -24.72
C ASN A 229 -8.16 -20.96 -24.05
N PRO A 230 -7.55 -19.80 -24.21
CA PRO A 230 -6.32 -19.46 -23.51
C PRO A 230 -6.57 -19.19 -22.02
N VAL A 231 -5.64 -19.65 -21.17
CA VAL A 231 -5.57 -19.24 -19.76
C VAL A 231 -4.25 -18.51 -19.53
N LEU A 232 -4.36 -17.26 -19.13
CA LEU A 232 -3.24 -16.40 -18.76
C LEU A 232 -2.78 -16.77 -17.35
N VAL A 233 -1.60 -17.34 -17.24
CA VAL A 233 -1.08 -17.84 -15.97
C VAL A 233 0.18 -17.04 -15.61
N GLY A 234 0.16 -16.38 -14.47
CA GLY A 234 1.27 -15.58 -13.97
C GLY A 234 0.99 -15.02 -12.59
N ASP A 235 1.99 -14.49 -11.95
CA ASP A 235 1.87 -13.93 -10.61
C ASP A 235 0.94 -12.70 -10.57
N ALA A 236 0.54 -12.26 -9.38
CA ALA A 236 -0.24 -11.05 -9.23
C ALA A 236 0.57 -9.81 -9.68
N GLY A 237 -0.08 -8.85 -10.33
CA GLY A 237 0.56 -7.59 -10.74
C GLY A 237 1.39 -7.64 -12.03
N VAL A 238 1.50 -8.80 -12.74
CA VAL A 238 2.27 -8.89 -14.00
C VAL A 238 1.51 -8.36 -15.23
N GLY A 239 0.26 -7.90 -15.08
CA GLY A 239 -0.55 -7.32 -16.16
C GLY A 239 -1.38 -8.33 -16.96
N LYS A 240 -1.91 -9.40 -16.34
CA LYS A 240 -2.78 -10.39 -17.02
C LYS A 240 -4.04 -9.76 -17.61
N THR A 241 -4.73 -8.91 -16.85
CA THR A 241 -5.95 -8.20 -17.29
C THR A 241 -5.66 -7.27 -18.46
N ALA A 242 -4.48 -6.60 -18.48
CA ALA A 242 -4.06 -5.76 -19.60
C ALA A 242 -4.00 -6.51 -20.94
N LEU A 243 -3.70 -7.82 -20.94
CA LEU A 243 -3.69 -8.62 -22.17
C LEU A 243 -5.09 -8.79 -22.78
N ALA A 244 -6.14 -8.88 -21.96
CA ALA A 244 -7.51 -8.90 -22.43
C ALA A 244 -7.90 -7.54 -23.06
N LEU A 245 -7.48 -6.43 -22.44
CA LEU A 245 -7.66 -5.09 -23.01
C LEU A 245 -6.92 -4.95 -24.35
N GLY A 246 -5.67 -5.46 -24.43
CA GLY A 246 -4.89 -5.48 -25.67
C GLY A 246 -5.51 -6.32 -26.79
N LEU A 247 -6.12 -7.47 -26.44
CA LEU A 247 -6.90 -8.26 -27.40
C LEU A 247 -8.10 -7.46 -27.94
N ALA A 248 -8.85 -6.81 -27.05
CA ALA A 248 -9.99 -5.97 -27.43
C ALA A 248 -9.56 -4.80 -28.34
N GLN A 249 -8.42 -4.16 -28.06
CA GLN A 249 -7.85 -3.10 -28.90
C GLN A 249 -7.46 -3.61 -30.31
N ARG A 250 -6.83 -4.79 -30.40
CA ARG A 250 -6.49 -5.39 -31.70
C ARG A 250 -7.72 -5.81 -32.51
N ILE A 251 -8.76 -6.30 -31.84
CA ILE A 251 -10.04 -6.59 -32.51
C ILE A 251 -10.68 -5.28 -33.02
N ALA A 252 -10.71 -4.24 -32.20
CA ALA A 252 -11.28 -2.95 -32.56
C ALA A 252 -10.52 -2.26 -33.72
N SER A 253 -9.19 -2.42 -33.79
CA SER A 253 -8.34 -1.90 -34.88
C SER A 253 -8.34 -2.80 -36.14
N GLY A 254 -8.91 -4.00 -36.07
CA GLY A 254 -8.90 -4.97 -37.17
C GLY A 254 -7.57 -5.73 -37.36
N ASP A 255 -6.63 -5.63 -36.41
CA ASP A 255 -5.33 -6.33 -36.43
C ASP A 255 -5.45 -7.76 -35.88
N VAL A 256 -6.40 -8.52 -36.42
CA VAL A 256 -6.69 -9.90 -36.06
C VAL A 256 -7.15 -10.69 -37.29
N PRO A 257 -7.05 -12.04 -37.30
CA PRO A 257 -7.61 -12.88 -38.37
C PRO A 257 -9.11 -12.62 -38.58
N THR A 258 -9.55 -12.79 -39.83
CA THR A 258 -10.94 -12.51 -40.27
C THR A 258 -12.00 -13.15 -39.39
N GLU A 259 -11.71 -14.33 -38.83
CA GLU A 259 -12.60 -15.06 -37.92
C GLU A 259 -12.84 -14.37 -36.58
N LEU A 260 -11.86 -13.60 -36.12
CA LEU A 260 -11.91 -12.84 -34.86
C LEU A 260 -12.31 -11.37 -35.06
N ALA A 261 -12.27 -10.85 -36.27
CA ALA A 261 -12.54 -9.45 -36.55
C ALA A 261 -13.98 -8.99 -36.21
N LYS A 262 -14.92 -9.95 -36.15
CA LYS A 262 -16.32 -9.68 -35.78
C LYS A 262 -16.64 -10.00 -34.32
N MET A 263 -15.67 -10.51 -33.57
CA MET A 263 -15.87 -10.88 -32.18
C MET A 263 -15.87 -9.65 -31.26
N ARG A 264 -16.57 -9.78 -30.12
CA ARG A 264 -16.56 -8.83 -29.02
C ARG A 264 -15.93 -9.50 -27.80
N VAL A 265 -15.10 -8.79 -27.07
CA VAL A 265 -14.54 -9.27 -25.79
C VAL A 265 -15.40 -8.72 -24.67
N LEU A 266 -16.11 -9.60 -23.98
CA LEU A 266 -16.95 -9.26 -22.82
C LEU A 266 -16.26 -9.74 -21.55
N GLU A 267 -16.02 -8.84 -20.62
CA GLU A 267 -15.50 -9.15 -19.29
C GLU A 267 -16.64 -9.49 -18.35
N LEU A 268 -16.59 -10.67 -17.73
CA LEU A 268 -17.62 -11.14 -16.79
C LEU A 268 -17.43 -10.48 -15.42
N ASP A 269 -18.45 -9.77 -14.95
CA ASP A 269 -18.52 -9.23 -13.59
C ASP A 269 -19.16 -10.25 -12.64
N LEU A 270 -18.29 -11.06 -12.01
CA LEU A 270 -18.73 -12.09 -11.07
C LEU A 270 -19.46 -11.52 -9.84
N MET A 271 -19.10 -10.32 -9.40
CA MET A 271 -19.75 -9.67 -8.27
C MET A 271 -21.22 -9.36 -8.57
N ASN A 272 -21.50 -8.84 -9.76
CA ASN A 272 -22.86 -8.58 -10.20
C ASN A 272 -23.67 -9.87 -10.44
N VAL A 273 -23.03 -10.94 -10.91
CA VAL A 273 -23.71 -12.25 -11.07
C VAL A 273 -24.16 -12.81 -9.72
N VAL A 274 -23.35 -12.66 -8.67
CA VAL A 274 -23.64 -13.13 -7.30
C VAL A 274 -24.57 -12.17 -6.56
N ALA A 275 -24.51 -10.88 -6.85
CA ALA A 275 -25.27 -9.86 -6.13
C ALA A 275 -26.78 -10.14 -6.15
N GLY A 276 -27.42 -10.19 -4.97
CA GLY A 276 -28.85 -10.43 -4.82
C GLY A 276 -29.32 -11.88 -5.02
N THR A 277 -28.43 -12.86 -5.23
CA THR A 277 -28.77 -14.27 -5.20
C THR A 277 -28.96 -14.72 -3.75
N ARG A 278 -30.11 -15.33 -3.43
CA ARG A 278 -30.40 -15.86 -2.08
C ARG A 278 -30.14 -17.36 -1.99
N PHE A 279 -30.21 -18.04 -3.11
CA PHE A 279 -30.06 -19.50 -3.23
C PHE A 279 -29.07 -19.86 -4.33
N ARG A 280 -28.43 -21.01 -4.21
CA ARG A 280 -27.51 -21.57 -5.22
C ARG A 280 -28.15 -21.64 -6.61
N GLY A 281 -29.41 -21.98 -6.67
CA GLY A 281 -30.16 -22.10 -7.93
C GLY A 281 -30.29 -20.81 -8.72
N ASP A 282 -30.39 -19.67 -8.02
CA ASP A 282 -30.49 -18.33 -8.64
C ASP A 282 -29.19 -17.98 -9.41
N PHE A 283 -28.04 -18.32 -8.84
CA PHE A 283 -26.73 -18.13 -9.47
C PHE A 283 -26.56 -19.07 -10.68
N GLU A 284 -26.92 -20.36 -10.51
CA GLU A 284 -26.84 -21.34 -11.59
C GLU A 284 -27.73 -20.94 -12.76
N GLU A 285 -28.94 -20.45 -12.51
CA GLU A 285 -29.85 -19.94 -13.53
C GLU A 285 -29.30 -18.74 -14.29
N ARG A 286 -28.72 -17.75 -13.56
CA ARG A 286 -28.09 -16.57 -14.18
C ARG A 286 -26.93 -16.97 -15.08
N MET A 287 -26.01 -17.81 -14.57
CA MET A 287 -24.86 -18.27 -15.36
C MET A 287 -25.30 -19.03 -16.61
N ASN A 288 -26.33 -19.90 -16.51
CA ASN A 288 -26.88 -20.60 -17.68
C ASN A 288 -27.48 -19.61 -18.69
N ASN A 289 -28.18 -18.57 -18.25
CA ASN A 289 -28.74 -17.56 -19.13
C ASN A 289 -27.62 -16.77 -19.84
N ILE A 290 -26.58 -16.35 -19.14
CA ILE A 290 -25.41 -15.69 -19.72
C ILE A 290 -24.74 -16.56 -20.78
N ILE A 291 -24.57 -17.88 -20.52
CA ILE A 291 -23.96 -18.81 -21.47
C ILE A 291 -24.85 -18.99 -22.70
N ASN A 292 -26.16 -19.14 -22.52
CA ASN A 292 -27.10 -19.27 -23.62
C ASN A 292 -27.11 -18.00 -24.49
N ASP A 293 -27.13 -16.81 -23.91
CA ASP A 293 -27.10 -15.56 -24.66
C ASP A 293 -25.79 -15.42 -25.47
N ILE A 294 -24.65 -15.87 -24.91
CA ILE A 294 -23.35 -15.89 -25.61
C ILE A 294 -23.36 -16.93 -26.76
N GLU A 295 -23.93 -18.11 -26.54
CA GLU A 295 -24.04 -19.16 -27.57
C GLU A 295 -24.98 -18.71 -28.72
N GLU A 296 -26.04 -17.96 -28.42
CA GLU A 296 -26.97 -17.40 -29.42
C GLU A 296 -26.35 -16.28 -30.24
N ASP A 297 -25.56 -15.37 -29.61
CA ASP A 297 -24.82 -14.32 -30.31
C ASP A 297 -23.71 -14.90 -31.22
N GLY A 298 -23.00 -15.91 -30.76
CA GLY A 298 -21.92 -16.58 -31.49
C GLY A 298 -20.68 -15.73 -31.81
N HIS A 299 -20.68 -14.45 -31.47
CA HIS A 299 -19.57 -13.49 -31.74
C HIS A 299 -18.93 -12.96 -30.47
N VAL A 300 -19.00 -13.69 -29.38
CA VAL A 300 -18.48 -13.27 -28.06
C VAL A 300 -17.24 -14.08 -27.67
N ILE A 301 -16.24 -13.39 -27.14
CA ILE A 301 -15.13 -13.95 -26.36
C ILE A 301 -15.34 -13.53 -24.92
N LEU A 302 -15.61 -14.49 -24.04
CA LEU A 302 -15.80 -14.21 -22.61
C LEU A 302 -14.47 -14.14 -21.88
N PHE A 303 -14.14 -12.98 -21.31
CA PHE A 303 -12.99 -12.81 -20.44
C PHE A 303 -13.42 -13.01 -18.99
N ILE A 304 -12.70 -13.87 -18.29
CA ILE A 304 -12.93 -14.18 -16.86
C ILE A 304 -11.65 -13.94 -16.11
N ASP A 305 -11.62 -12.86 -15.36
CA ASP A 305 -10.50 -12.63 -14.42
C ASP A 305 -10.69 -13.51 -13.18
N GLU A 306 -9.60 -13.86 -12.53
CA GLU A 306 -9.58 -14.81 -11.40
C GLU A 306 -10.40 -16.10 -11.68
N LEU A 307 -10.16 -16.73 -12.84
CA LEU A 307 -10.89 -17.93 -13.31
C LEU A 307 -11.04 -19.02 -12.22
N HIS A 308 -10.09 -19.10 -11.29
CA HIS A 308 -10.10 -20.05 -10.18
C HIS A 308 -11.31 -19.85 -9.22
N THR A 309 -11.82 -18.62 -9.09
CA THR A 309 -12.97 -18.33 -8.21
C THR A 309 -14.22 -19.05 -8.65
N ILE A 310 -14.37 -19.27 -9.97
CA ILE A 310 -15.47 -20.03 -10.57
C ILE A 310 -15.23 -21.54 -10.51
N MET A 311 -13.95 -21.95 -10.52
CA MET A 311 -13.55 -23.34 -10.77
C MET A 311 -13.28 -24.17 -9.51
N GLY A 312 -13.35 -23.63 -8.30
CA GLY A 312 -12.64 -24.31 -7.25
C GLY A 312 -13.03 -24.27 -5.80
N SER A 313 -14.24 -24.14 -5.39
CA SER A 313 -14.53 -24.19 -3.96
C SER A 313 -15.27 -25.45 -3.48
N GLY A 314 -14.68 -26.60 -3.72
CA GLY A 314 -15.26 -27.90 -3.34
C GLY A 314 -14.85 -28.52 -1.99
N SER A 315 -14.28 -27.78 -1.02
CA SER A 315 -13.79 -28.39 0.22
C SER A 315 -14.07 -27.62 1.53
N GLY A 316 -15.01 -26.69 1.55
CA GLY A 316 -15.44 -26.00 2.79
C GLY A 316 -16.96 -26.01 2.97
N ILE A 317 -17.41 -25.94 4.21
CA ILE A 317 -18.84 -25.95 4.60
C ILE A 317 -19.62 -24.74 4.03
N ASP A 318 -18.93 -23.74 3.45
CA ASP A 318 -19.49 -22.53 2.83
C ASP A 318 -19.22 -22.39 1.33
N SER A 319 -18.88 -23.47 0.61
CA SER A 319 -18.58 -23.43 -0.82
C SER A 319 -19.87 -23.35 -1.67
N THR A 320 -20.33 -22.14 -1.91
CA THR A 320 -21.61 -21.86 -2.58
C THR A 320 -21.54 -21.77 -4.11
N LEU A 321 -20.36 -21.76 -4.73
CA LEU A 321 -20.19 -21.41 -6.14
C LEU A 321 -19.38 -22.49 -6.90
N ASP A 322 -20.02 -23.52 -7.42
CA ASP A 322 -19.42 -24.47 -8.38
C ASP A 322 -19.96 -24.19 -9.81
N ALA A 323 -19.57 -23.03 -10.36
CA ALA A 323 -19.91 -22.69 -11.75
C ALA A 323 -19.11 -23.52 -12.78
N ALA A 324 -18.08 -24.24 -12.34
CA ALA A 324 -17.30 -25.11 -13.21
C ALA A 324 -18.20 -26.14 -13.92
N ASN A 325 -19.20 -26.72 -13.22
CA ASN A 325 -20.10 -27.70 -13.78
C ASN A 325 -21.04 -27.12 -14.84
N ILE A 326 -21.29 -25.81 -14.79
CA ILE A 326 -22.14 -25.09 -15.77
C ILE A 326 -21.30 -24.76 -17.02
N LEU A 327 -20.05 -24.34 -16.86
CA LEU A 327 -19.15 -23.99 -17.97
C LEU A 327 -18.62 -25.22 -18.72
N LYS A 328 -18.38 -26.34 -18.05
CA LYS A 328 -17.80 -27.57 -18.64
C LYS A 328 -18.55 -28.05 -19.89
N PRO A 329 -19.89 -28.10 -19.95
CA PRO A 329 -20.62 -28.53 -21.15
C PRO A 329 -20.44 -27.59 -22.35
N ALA A 330 -20.51 -26.27 -22.15
CA ALA A 330 -20.31 -25.25 -23.18
C ALA A 330 -18.88 -25.26 -23.74
N LEU A 331 -17.89 -25.34 -22.85
CA LEU A 331 -16.47 -25.48 -23.22
C LEU A 331 -16.24 -26.83 -23.95
N ALA A 332 -16.97 -27.88 -23.60
CA ALA A 332 -16.84 -29.20 -24.24
C ALA A 332 -17.39 -29.20 -25.67
N ARG A 333 -18.51 -28.53 -25.93
CA ARG A 333 -19.08 -28.36 -27.27
C ARG A 333 -18.19 -27.44 -28.15
N GLY A 334 -17.36 -26.55 -27.55
CA GLY A 334 -16.55 -25.56 -28.28
C GLY A 334 -17.36 -24.35 -28.78
N THR A 335 -18.60 -24.20 -28.29
CA THR A 335 -19.49 -23.09 -28.61
C THR A 335 -19.12 -21.83 -27.87
N LEU A 336 -18.53 -21.97 -26.67
CA LEU A 336 -18.03 -20.85 -25.84
C LEU A 336 -16.54 -20.65 -26.07
N ARG A 337 -16.13 -19.44 -26.45
CA ARG A 337 -14.74 -19.00 -26.49
C ARG A 337 -14.44 -18.20 -25.21
N THR A 338 -13.46 -18.65 -24.43
CA THR A 338 -13.15 -18.04 -23.14
C THR A 338 -11.67 -17.73 -23.02
N VAL A 339 -11.35 -16.56 -22.48
CA VAL A 339 -10.01 -16.18 -22.03
C VAL A 339 -10.06 -16.11 -20.50
N GLY A 340 -9.28 -16.92 -19.82
CA GLY A 340 -9.21 -16.89 -18.36
C GLY A 340 -7.90 -16.27 -17.89
N ALA A 341 -7.90 -15.64 -16.73
CA ALA A 341 -6.68 -15.20 -16.03
C ALA A 341 -6.63 -15.80 -14.62
N THR A 342 -5.46 -16.25 -14.18
CA THR A 342 -5.25 -16.83 -12.84
C THR A 342 -3.79 -16.83 -12.45
N THR A 343 -3.49 -17.15 -11.18
CA THR A 343 -2.11 -17.35 -10.72
C THR A 343 -1.59 -18.76 -11.06
N GLN A 344 -0.26 -18.94 -10.98
CA GLN A 344 0.37 -20.25 -11.23
C GLN A 344 -0.08 -21.30 -10.21
N GLU A 345 -0.20 -20.92 -8.95
CA GLU A 345 -0.62 -21.80 -7.86
C GLU A 345 -2.07 -22.26 -8.05
N GLU A 346 -2.98 -21.31 -8.31
CA GLU A 346 -4.41 -21.60 -8.51
C GLU A 346 -4.65 -22.39 -9.80
N TYR A 347 -3.89 -22.15 -10.86
CA TYR A 347 -3.94 -22.95 -12.07
C TYR A 347 -3.64 -24.43 -11.81
N GLN A 348 -2.57 -24.73 -11.06
CA GLN A 348 -2.18 -26.09 -10.70
C GLN A 348 -3.20 -26.76 -9.79
N LYS A 349 -3.77 -25.99 -8.85
CA LYS A 349 -4.71 -26.50 -7.86
C LYS A 349 -6.09 -26.82 -8.44
N HIS A 350 -6.61 -25.97 -9.32
CA HIS A 350 -8.01 -26.02 -9.77
C HIS A 350 -8.20 -26.44 -11.24
N ILE A 351 -7.26 -26.11 -12.14
CA ILE A 351 -7.44 -26.35 -13.59
C ILE A 351 -6.62 -27.55 -14.06
N GLU A 352 -5.36 -27.63 -13.68
CA GLU A 352 -4.43 -28.69 -14.16
C GLU A 352 -4.85 -30.07 -13.66
N LYS A 353 -5.36 -30.17 -12.43
CA LYS A 353 -5.86 -31.42 -11.83
C LYS A 353 -7.17 -31.92 -12.44
N ASP A 354 -7.97 -31.03 -13.02
CA ASP A 354 -9.23 -31.40 -13.68
C ASP A 354 -8.96 -31.80 -15.14
N ALA A 355 -9.07 -33.11 -15.43
CA ALA A 355 -8.80 -33.65 -16.77
C ALA A 355 -9.73 -33.09 -17.85
N ALA A 356 -10.94 -32.64 -17.51
CA ALA A 356 -11.91 -32.07 -18.46
C ALA A 356 -11.49 -30.63 -18.85
N LEU A 357 -11.08 -29.83 -17.89
CA LEU A 357 -10.65 -28.45 -18.08
C LEU A 357 -9.26 -28.37 -18.74
N SER A 358 -8.29 -29.16 -18.29
CA SER A 358 -6.94 -29.16 -18.82
C SER A 358 -6.85 -29.56 -20.31
N ARG A 359 -7.82 -30.30 -20.79
CA ARG A 359 -7.96 -30.64 -22.22
C ARG A 359 -8.60 -29.52 -23.06
N ARG A 360 -9.20 -28.50 -22.44
CA ARG A 360 -9.95 -27.44 -23.14
C ARG A 360 -9.19 -26.10 -23.07
N PHE A 361 -8.47 -25.89 -22.00
CA PHE A 361 -7.67 -24.69 -21.82
C PHE A 361 -6.24 -24.87 -22.31
N ALA A 362 -5.69 -23.82 -22.91
CA ALA A 362 -4.29 -23.75 -23.32
C ALA A 362 -3.56 -22.69 -22.47
N LYS A 363 -2.57 -23.12 -21.70
CA LYS A 363 -1.79 -22.27 -20.83
C LYS A 363 -0.95 -21.26 -21.64
N VAL A 364 -1.01 -19.99 -21.28
CA VAL A 364 -0.12 -18.91 -21.70
C VAL A 364 0.55 -18.37 -20.46
N LEU A 365 1.85 -18.60 -20.35
CA LEU A 365 2.64 -18.12 -19.22
C LEU A 365 2.92 -16.63 -19.42
N ILE A 366 2.62 -15.83 -18.39
CA ILE A 366 2.87 -14.40 -18.35
C ILE A 366 3.95 -14.14 -17.31
N GLU A 367 5.10 -13.74 -17.78
CA GLU A 367 6.23 -13.40 -16.93
C GLU A 367 6.24 -11.91 -16.60
N GLN A 368 6.96 -11.56 -15.54
CA GLN A 368 7.21 -10.17 -15.18
C GLN A 368 7.94 -9.47 -16.35
N PRO A 369 7.50 -8.26 -16.76
CA PRO A 369 8.18 -7.51 -17.81
C PRO A 369 9.59 -7.10 -17.37
N SER A 370 10.48 -6.91 -18.33
CA SER A 370 11.79 -6.33 -18.04
C SER A 370 11.69 -4.90 -17.52
N VAL A 371 12.77 -4.40 -16.89
CA VAL A 371 12.84 -3.00 -16.46
C VAL A 371 12.59 -2.03 -17.62
N ALA A 372 13.19 -2.33 -18.81
CA ALA A 372 13.02 -1.51 -20.00
C ALA A 372 11.57 -1.51 -20.50
N ASP A 373 10.91 -2.68 -20.54
CA ASP A 373 9.50 -2.79 -20.95
C ASP A 373 8.60 -2.07 -19.94
N SER A 374 8.91 -2.16 -18.65
CA SER A 374 8.15 -1.48 -17.59
C SER A 374 8.25 0.04 -17.69
N ILE A 375 9.42 0.59 -18.02
CA ILE A 375 9.60 2.01 -18.30
C ILE A 375 8.72 2.42 -19.50
N ALA A 376 8.74 1.64 -20.58
CA ALA A 376 7.90 1.91 -21.75
C ALA A 376 6.40 1.86 -21.42
N ILE A 377 5.97 0.92 -20.56
CA ILE A 377 4.58 0.83 -20.08
C ILE A 377 4.21 2.10 -19.31
N LEU A 378 5.01 2.52 -18.34
CA LEU A 378 4.72 3.70 -17.54
C LEU A 378 4.75 4.99 -18.38
N GLN A 379 5.66 5.09 -19.37
CA GLN A 379 5.67 6.21 -20.33
C GLN A 379 4.36 6.27 -21.15
N GLY A 380 3.81 5.14 -21.52
CA GLY A 380 2.52 5.08 -22.21
C GLY A 380 1.34 5.49 -21.33
N LEU A 381 1.40 5.16 -20.04
CA LEU A 381 0.38 5.52 -19.05
C LEU A 381 0.54 6.96 -18.52
N LYS A 382 1.69 7.58 -18.68
CA LYS A 382 2.05 8.91 -18.19
C LYS A 382 0.93 9.94 -18.36
N LYS A 383 0.39 10.09 -19.57
CA LYS A 383 -0.66 11.07 -19.88
C LYS A 383 -1.95 10.84 -19.11
N THR A 384 -2.27 9.59 -18.79
CA THR A 384 -3.47 9.21 -18.02
C THR A 384 -3.31 9.67 -16.59
N TYR A 385 -2.16 9.38 -15.98
CA TYR A 385 -1.85 9.79 -14.60
C TYR A 385 -1.65 11.32 -14.47
N GLU A 386 -0.98 11.96 -15.44
CA GLU A 386 -0.83 13.43 -15.49
C GLU A 386 -2.20 14.12 -15.51
N ARG A 387 -3.15 13.60 -16.30
CA ARG A 387 -4.51 14.14 -16.38
C ARG A 387 -5.31 13.91 -15.10
N HIS A 388 -5.16 12.73 -14.48
CA HIS A 388 -5.88 12.38 -13.27
C HIS A 388 -5.44 13.25 -12.08
N HIS A 389 -4.13 13.34 -11.86
CA HIS A 389 -3.56 14.08 -10.73
C HIS A 389 -3.29 15.56 -11.03
N ARG A 390 -3.46 16.00 -12.29
CA ARG A 390 -3.17 17.38 -12.73
C ARG A 390 -1.73 17.82 -12.42
N VAL A 391 -0.79 16.92 -12.59
CA VAL A 391 0.65 17.11 -12.37
C VAL A 391 1.42 16.75 -13.63
N HIS A 392 2.60 17.31 -13.84
CA HIS A 392 3.54 16.87 -14.88
C HIS A 392 4.49 15.82 -14.28
N ILE A 393 4.66 14.67 -14.94
CA ILE A 393 5.55 13.61 -14.50
C ILE A 393 6.80 13.63 -15.35
N THR A 394 7.98 13.78 -14.75
CA THR A 394 9.24 13.80 -15.52
C THR A 394 9.62 12.38 -15.94
N ASP A 395 10.41 12.25 -17.03
CA ASP A 395 10.84 10.94 -17.52
C ASP A 395 11.82 10.28 -16.54
N GLU A 396 12.63 11.09 -15.86
CA GLU A 396 13.52 10.63 -14.78
C GLU A 396 12.73 10.07 -13.60
N ALA A 397 11.57 10.64 -13.27
CA ALA A 397 10.69 10.11 -12.23
C ALA A 397 10.15 8.72 -12.60
N ILE A 398 9.80 8.49 -13.86
CA ILE A 398 9.35 7.18 -14.36
C ILE A 398 10.46 6.15 -14.28
N GLU A 399 11.66 6.49 -14.77
CA GLU A 399 12.82 5.59 -14.69
C GLU A 399 13.15 5.24 -13.24
N THR A 400 13.16 6.25 -12.37
CA THR A 400 13.38 6.07 -10.94
C THR A 400 12.32 5.17 -10.33
N ALA A 401 11.03 5.41 -10.61
CA ALA A 401 9.94 4.59 -10.09
C ALA A 401 10.12 3.11 -10.46
N VAL A 402 10.44 2.79 -11.71
CA VAL A 402 10.60 1.40 -12.17
C VAL A 402 11.85 0.75 -11.57
N VAL A 403 13.00 1.42 -11.64
CA VAL A 403 14.28 0.85 -11.17
C VAL A 403 14.25 0.60 -9.67
N TYR A 404 13.70 1.55 -8.92
CA TYR A 404 13.69 1.47 -7.46
C TYR A 404 12.53 0.60 -6.93
N ALA A 405 11.36 0.58 -7.59
CA ALA A 405 10.31 -0.39 -7.26
C ALA A 405 10.80 -1.81 -7.45
N ASN A 406 11.44 -2.13 -8.57
CA ASN A 406 12.02 -3.45 -8.82
C ASN A 406 13.07 -3.87 -7.78
N ARG A 407 13.81 -2.91 -7.25
CA ARG A 407 14.87 -3.16 -6.28
C ARG A 407 14.38 -3.25 -4.84
N TYR A 408 13.40 -2.43 -4.46
CA TYR A 408 13.04 -2.22 -3.06
C TYR A 408 11.62 -2.67 -2.70
N LEU A 409 10.70 -2.78 -3.67
CA LEU A 409 9.34 -3.26 -3.44
C LEU A 409 9.19 -4.73 -3.86
N THR A 410 10.00 -5.61 -3.28
CA THR A 410 10.09 -7.04 -3.64
C THR A 410 8.83 -7.85 -3.36
N SER A 411 7.88 -7.31 -2.57
CA SER A 411 6.60 -7.95 -2.27
C SER A 411 5.60 -7.91 -3.43
N ARG A 412 5.82 -7.03 -4.41
CA ARG A 412 4.99 -6.85 -5.62
C ARG A 412 5.88 -6.85 -6.86
N LEU A 413 5.34 -7.34 -7.96
CA LEU A 413 6.08 -7.44 -9.22
C LEU A 413 5.85 -6.21 -10.11
N LEU A 414 6.79 -5.99 -11.04
CA LEU A 414 6.59 -5.03 -12.12
C LEU A 414 5.50 -5.52 -13.09
N PRO A 415 4.73 -4.61 -13.70
CA PRO A 415 4.80 -3.14 -13.60
C PRO A 415 4.00 -2.58 -12.42
N ASP A 416 3.17 -3.37 -11.74
CA ASP A 416 2.21 -2.98 -10.71
C ASP A 416 2.86 -2.16 -9.58
N SER A 417 3.98 -2.67 -9.03
CA SER A 417 4.73 -1.99 -7.97
C SER A 417 5.24 -0.60 -8.37
N ALA A 418 5.61 -0.40 -9.64
CA ALA A 418 6.09 0.88 -10.14
C ALA A 418 4.93 1.84 -10.45
N ILE A 419 3.80 1.31 -10.91
CA ILE A 419 2.57 2.05 -11.14
C ILE A 419 2.05 2.61 -9.81
N ASP A 420 1.91 1.75 -8.78
CA ASP A 420 1.48 2.16 -7.44
C ASP A 420 2.39 3.26 -6.86
N LEU A 421 3.71 3.09 -6.99
CA LEU A 421 4.68 4.07 -6.51
C LEU A 421 4.53 5.43 -7.22
N LEU A 422 4.32 5.42 -8.53
CA LEU A 422 4.12 6.62 -9.33
C LEU A 422 2.80 7.31 -9.00
N ASP A 423 1.72 6.54 -8.86
CA ASP A 423 0.39 7.03 -8.51
C ASP A 423 0.37 7.70 -7.15
N GLU A 424 0.95 7.07 -6.13
CA GLU A 424 1.02 7.61 -4.77
C GLU A 424 1.93 8.84 -4.69
N ALA A 425 3.04 8.88 -5.46
CA ALA A 425 3.90 10.05 -5.55
C ALA A 425 3.17 11.23 -6.22
N ALA A 426 2.43 10.97 -7.29
CA ALA A 426 1.64 11.98 -7.99
C ALA A 426 0.52 12.54 -7.09
N ALA A 427 -0.19 11.68 -6.36
CA ALA A 427 -1.19 12.10 -5.36
C ALA A 427 -0.57 12.94 -4.23
N THR A 428 0.63 12.56 -3.76
CA THR A 428 1.35 13.31 -2.72
C THR A 428 1.75 14.71 -3.21
N VAL A 429 2.21 14.83 -4.46
CA VAL A 429 2.57 16.12 -5.07
C VAL A 429 1.33 16.98 -5.28
N GLN A 430 0.24 16.41 -5.77
CA GLN A 430 -1.04 17.09 -5.93
C GLN A 430 -1.53 17.69 -4.60
N ASN A 431 -1.46 16.94 -3.50
CA ASN A 431 -1.89 17.39 -2.17
C ASN A 431 -0.99 18.49 -1.56
N LYS A 432 0.26 18.62 -2.01
CA LYS A 432 1.16 19.72 -1.58
C LYS A 432 0.83 21.06 -2.27
N GLY A 433 0.16 21.04 -3.41
CA GLY A 433 -0.07 22.20 -4.26
C GLY A 433 -0.89 23.33 -3.61
N PRO A 434 -2.04 23.06 -2.94
CA PRO A 434 -2.88 24.14 -2.42
C PRO A 434 -2.41 24.76 -1.10
N GLN A 435 -1.62 24.07 -0.29
CA GLN A 435 -1.20 24.56 1.03
C GLN A 435 0.00 25.52 1.01
N ALA A 436 0.77 25.55 -0.06
CA ALA A 436 1.98 26.39 -0.16
C ALA A 436 1.74 27.75 -0.83
N GLY A 437 0.54 28.09 -1.33
CA GLY A 437 0.36 29.28 -2.12
C GLY A 437 -1.05 29.81 -2.25
N LEU A 438 -1.85 29.84 -1.17
CA LEU A 438 -3.22 30.41 -1.19
C LEU A 438 -3.28 31.93 -1.42
N GLN A 439 -2.22 32.56 -1.89
CA GLN A 439 -2.23 34.02 -2.12
C GLN A 439 -1.82 34.51 -3.52
N SER A 440 -1.43 33.66 -4.49
CA SER A 440 -0.91 34.24 -5.73
C SER A 440 -1.39 33.71 -7.08
N ASP A 441 -2.02 32.52 -7.21
CA ASP A 441 -2.33 32.02 -8.55
C ASP A 441 -3.71 31.37 -8.68
N LEU A 442 -4.77 32.18 -8.51
CA LEU A 442 -6.06 31.92 -9.18
C LEU A 442 -5.75 31.83 -10.68
N THR A 443 -6.08 30.70 -11.31
CA THR A 443 -5.89 30.56 -12.76
C THR A 443 -6.58 31.72 -13.49
N ALA A 444 -6.15 32.07 -14.67
CA ALA A 444 -6.81 33.13 -15.45
C ALA A 444 -8.30 32.82 -15.66
N ALA A 445 -8.66 31.53 -15.67
CA ALA A 445 -10.04 31.06 -15.71
C ALA A 445 -10.79 31.35 -14.40
N ASP A 446 -10.18 31.08 -13.25
CA ASP A 446 -10.78 31.35 -11.93
C ASP A 446 -10.94 32.86 -11.70
N GLN A 447 -9.97 33.69 -12.10
CA GLN A 447 -10.08 35.14 -12.03
C GLN A 447 -11.16 35.68 -12.98
N ALA A 448 -11.34 35.05 -14.14
CA ALA A 448 -12.42 35.42 -15.06
C ALA A 448 -13.80 34.96 -14.53
N LEU A 449 -13.83 33.83 -13.81
CA LEU A 449 -15.03 33.31 -13.12
C LEU A 449 -15.47 34.27 -12.01
N LEU A 450 -14.56 34.67 -11.14
CA LEU A 450 -14.82 35.63 -10.06
C LEU A 450 -15.28 37.01 -10.55
N LYS A 451 -14.87 37.39 -11.78
CA LYS A 451 -15.28 38.65 -12.43
C LYS A 451 -16.53 38.50 -13.28
N GLY A 452 -17.21 37.35 -13.28
CA GLY A 452 -18.42 37.12 -14.10
C GLY A 452 -18.19 37.12 -15.61
N GLN A 453 -16.95 36.94 -16.07
CA GLN A 453 -16.56 37.00 -17.48
C GLN A 453 -16.66 35.63 -18.19
N TRP A 454 -17.85 35.05 -18.19
CA TRP A 454 -18.12 33.68 -18.66
C TRP A 454 -17.65 33.34 -20.05
N LYS A 455 -17.66 34.31 -20.99
CA LYS A 455 -17.11 34.11 -22.37
C LYS A 455 -15.61 33.85 -22.34
N LYS A 456 -14.91 34.51 -21.42
CA LYS A 456 -13.46 34.38 -21.26
C LYS A 456 -13.11 33.06 -20.55
N VAL A 457 -13.95 32.64 -19.58
CA VAL A 457 -13.83 31.31 -18.93
C VAL A 457 -14.01 30.20 -19.95
N ALA A 458 -15.07 30.25 -20.77
CA ALA A 458 -15.33 29.24 -21.79
C ALA A 458 -14.23 29.20 -22.90
N GLN A 459 -13.55 30.31 -23.17
CA GLN A 459 -12.42 30.38 -24.07
C GLN A 459 -11.15 29.81 -23.44
N LEU A 460 -10.86 30.17 -22.19
CA LEU A 460 -9.72 29.66 -21.43
C LEU A 460 -9.83 28.15 -21.19
N LEU A 461 -11.02 27.64 -20.83
CA LEU A 461 -11.27 26.20 -20.68
C LEU A 461 -11.17 25.40 -21.99
N LYS A 462 -11.37 26.06 -23.16
CA LYS A 462 -11.10 25.46 -24.47
C LYS A 462 -9.62 25.44 -24.82
N GLU A 463 -8.87 26.45 -24.38
CA GLU A 463 -7.42 26.57 -24.57
C GLU A 463 -6.66 25.67 -23.60
N ASP A 464 -7.19 25.43 -22.38
CA ASP A 464 -6.66 24.48 -21.38
C ASP A 464 -6.88 22.98 -21.72
N ALA A 465 -7.61 22.66 -22.78
CA ALA A 465 -7.69 21.29 -23.31
C ALA A 465 -6.37 20.82 -23.98
N SER A 466 -5.35 21.64 -23.98
CA SER A 466 -3.97 21.31 -24.39
C SER A 466 -3.09 21.07 -23.16
N PRO A 467 -2.23 20.03 -23.12
CA PRO A 467 -1.42 19.67 -21.96
C PRO A 467 -0.19 20.60 -21.77
N LYS A 468 -0.41 21.90 -21.74
CA LYS A 468 0.61 22.90 -21.45
C LYS A 468 0.21 23.64 -20.19
N GLY A 469 0.67 23.11 -19.01
CA GLY A 469 0.65 23.93 -17.83
C GLY A 469 0.21 23.32 -16.53
N TYR A 470 0.51 22.06 -16.26
CA TYR A 470 0.51 21.63 -14.86
C TYR A 470 1.71 22.32 -14.18
N GLN A 471 1.43 23.15 -13.15
CA GLN A 471 2.47 23.89 -12.42
C GLN A 471 3.26 22.99 -11.47
N LEU A 472 2.68 21.83 -11.12
CA LEU A 472 3.27 20.86 -10.22
C LEU A 472 3.96 19.76 -11.03
N GLU A 473 5.21 19.47 -10.69
CA GLU A 473 6.01 18.42 -11.30
C GLU A 473 6.31 17.32 -10.28
N VAL A 474 6.13 16.07 -10.70
CA VAL A 474 6.62 14.88 -9.98
C VAL A 474 8.05 14.63 -10.45
N LYS A 475 8.99 14.76 -9.52
CA LYS A 475 10.44 14.60 -9.75
C LYS A 475 10.95 13.31 -9.10
N GLU A 476 12.18 12.93 -9.44
CA GLU A 476 12.91 11.83 -8.81
C GLU A 476 12.84 11.89 -7.27
N GLU A 477 13.02 13.08 -6.68
CA GLU A 477 12.99 13.26 -5.22
C GLU A 477 11.64 12.89 -4.59
N ASP A 478 10.52 13.15 -5.29
CA ASP A 478 9.18 12.81 -4.79
C ASP A 478 8.94 11.31 -4.84
N ILE A 479 9.40 10.64 -5.90
CA ILE A 479 9.40 9.18 -6.00
C ILE A 479 10.22 8.56 -4.85
N LEU A 480 11.42 9.06 -4.59
CA LEU A 480 12.29 8.55 -3.51
C LEU A 480 11.69 8.77 -2.12
N LYS A 481 11.02 9.91 -1.88
CA LYS A 481 10.30 10.18 -0.62
C LYS A 481 9.14 9.21 -0.42
N THR A 482 8.32 9.01 -1.45
CA THR A 482 7.19 8.06 -1.42
C THR A 482 7.68 6.64 -1.23
N LEU A 483 8.73 6.23 -1.94
CA LEU A 483 9.36 4.93 -1.76
C LEU A 483 9.86 4.72 -0.33
N SER A 484 10.46 5.75 0.26
CA SER A 484 10.92 5.72 1.65
C SER A 484 9.75 5.48 2.63
N GLN A 485 8.61 6.10 2.41
CA GLN A 485 7.42 5.89 3.22
C GLN A 485 6.85 4.47 3.08
N LEU A 486 6.80 3.95 1.85
CA LEU A 486 6.27 2.62 1.55
C LEU A 486 7.19 1.48 2.01
N SER A 487 8.49 1.65 1.83
CA SER A 487 9.49 0.61 2.12
C SER A 487 10.08 0.70 3.52
N GLY A 488 9.90 1.83 4.22
CA GLY A 488 10.59 2.13 5.49
C GLY A 488 12.10 2.40 5.35
N ILE A 489 12.60 2.60 4.11
CA ILE A 489 14.03 2.86 3.86
C ILE A 489 14.26 4.38 3.88
N PRO A 490 15.20 4.90 4.66
CA PRO A 490 15.50 6.34 4.66
C PRO A 490 15.90 6.88 3.28
N VAL A 491 15.41 8.07 2.92
CA VAL A 491 15.65 8.72 1.61
C VAL A 491 17.14 8.88 1.33
N GLU A 492 17.93 9.19 2.37
CA GLU A 492 19.38 9.40 2.24
C GLU A 492 20.10 8.14 1.72
N LYS A 493 19.54 6.95 1.89
CA LYS A 493 20.10 5.70 1.34
C LYS A 493 19.81 5.50 -0.14
N LEU A 494 18.77 6.14 -0.63
CA LEU A 494 18.34 6.07 -2.01
C LEU A 494 19.11 7.07 -2.90
N THR A 495 19.77 8.06 -2.29
CA THR A 495 20.53 9.09 -2.98
C THR A 495 22.04 8.87 -2.94
N GLN A 496 22.82 9.56 -3.77
CA GLN A 496 24.31 9.48 -3.81
C GLN A 496 24.99 9.84 -2.48
N THR A 497 24.30 10.49 -1.54
CA THR A 497 24.77 10.81 -0.19
C THR A 497 25.08 9.55 0.64
N ALA A 498 24.52 8.40 0.27
CA ALA A 498 24.79 7.11 0.92
C ALA A 498 26.26 6.70 0.83
N ALA A 499 26.95 6.99 -0.26
CA ALA A 499 28.39 6.68 -0.39
C ALA A 499 29.24 7.32 0.70
N LYS A 500 28.91 8.55 1.12
CA LYS A 500 29.61 9.27 2.18
C LYS A 500 29.39 8.61 3.56
N LYS A 501 28.15 8.19 3.86
CA LYS A 501 27.83 7.43 5.09
C LYS A 501 28.67 6.15 5.21
N TYR A 502 28.83 5.39 4.12
CA TYR A 502 29.65 4.17 4.15
C TYR A 502 31.16 4.44 4.32
N LEU A 503 31.66 5.59 3.85
CA LEU A 503 33.04 6.01 4.09
C LEU A 503 33.27 6.41 5.55
N GLU A 504 32.30 7.05 6.19
CA GLU A 504 32.35 7.54 7.57
C GLU A 504 31.87 6.49 8.60
N LEU A 505 31.41 5.31 8.15
CA LEU A 505 30.81 4.24 8.96
C LEU A 505 31.67 3.88 10.20
N GLU A 506 32.98 3.78 10.03
CA GLU A 506 33.90 3.43 11.10
C GLU A 506 33.92 4.49 12.21
N ALA A 507 33.93 5.77 11.84
CA ALA A 507 33.90 6.89 12.79
C ALA A 507 32.54 6.99 13.53
N GLU A 508 31.43 6.72 12.84
CA GLU A 508 30.11 6.71 13.45
C GLU A 508 29.96 5.56 14.47
N LEU A 509 30.40 4.36 14.12
CA LEU A 509 30.36 3.21 15.03
C LEU A 509 31.20 3.43 16.29
N HIS A 510 32.37 4.11 16.18
CA HIS A 510 33.21 4.41 17.34
C HIS A 510 32.60 5.45 18.31
N LYS A 511 31.60 6.22 17.90
CA LYS A 511 30.86 7.10 18.83
C LYS A 511 30.09 6.32 19.90
N ARG A 512 29.71 5.07 19.59
CA ARG A 512 28.89 4.21 20.46
C ARG A 512 29.64 2.99 20.98
N VAL A 513 30.57 2.44 20.20
CA VAL A 513 31.33 1.24 20.56
C VAL A 513 32.78 1.59 20.85
N ILE A 514 33.19 1.39 22.08
CA ILE A 514 34.52 1.76 22.57
C ILE A 514 35.45 0.53 22.59
N GLY A 515 36.67 0.70 22.11
CA GLY A 515 37.78 -0.23 22.30
C GLY A 515 37.73 -1.54 21.50
N GLN A 516 36.97 -1.61 20.40
CA GLN A 516 36.90 -2.78 19.50
C GLN A 516 37.34 -2.40 18.07
N ASP A 517 38.47 -1.72 17.94
CA ASP A 517 38.92 -1.08 16.69
C ASP A 517 39.06 -2.07 15.53
N GLN A 518 39.63 -3.27 15.78
CA GLN A 518 39.76 -4.32 14.76
C GLN A 518 38.37 -4.84 14.31
N ALA A 519 37.44 -5.00 15.24
CA ALA A 519 36.10 -5.45 14.97
C ALA A 519 35.34 -4.43 14.08
N VAL A 520 35.34 -3.16 14.49
CA VAL A 520 34.68 -2.09 13.76
C VAL A 520 35.30 -1.90 12.38
N SER A 521 36.62 -1.92 12.24
CA SER A 521 37.33 -1.77 10.98
C SER A 521 37.04 -2.93 10.01
N SER A 522 37.05 -4.18 10.49
CA SER A 522 36.75 -5.36 9.68
C SER A 522 35.33 -5.37 9.13
N ILE A 523 34.35 -5.03 9.98
CA ILE A 523 32.94 -4.93 9.61
C ILE A 523 32.71 -3.81 8.60
N SER A 524 33.25 -2.61 8.87
CA SER A 524 33.13 -1.44 8.00
C SER A 524 33.73 -1.71 6.61
N ARG A 525 34.84 -2.43 6.54
CA ARG A 525 35.50 -2.87 5.31
C ARG A 525 34.64 -3.86 4.52
N ALA A 526 34.06 -4.84 5.19
CA ALA A 526 33.20 -5.83 4.56
C ALA A 526 31.92 -5.20 3.98
N ILE A 527 31.30 -4.28 4.74
CA ILE A 527 30.10 -3.56 4.29
C ILE A 527 30.44 -2.66 3.09
N ARG A 528 31.54 -1.90 3.15
CA ARG A 528 31.98 -1.07 2.03
C ARG A 528 32.24 -1.89 0.77
N ARG A 529 32.89 -3.05 0.88
CA ARG A 529 33.15 -3.98 -0.23
C ARG A 529 31.84 -4.45 -0.89
N ASN A 530 30.83 -4.77 -0.09
CA ASN A 530 29.54 -5.24 -0.62
C ASN A 530 28.72 -4.10 -1.27
N GLN A 531 28.74 -2.92 -0.70
CA GLN A 531 28.01 -1.74 -1.23
C GLN A 531 28.68 -1.12 -2.48
N SER A 532 29.94 -1.43 -2.75
CA SER A 532 30.64 -0.97 -3.97
C SER A 532 30.18 -1.69 -5.26
N GLY A 533 29.27 -2.66 -5.17
CA GLY A 533 28.75 -3.39 -6.34
C GLY A 533 29.71 -4.44 -6.93
N ILE A 534 30.87 -4.67 -6.32
CA ILE A 534 31.88 -5.63 -6.82
C ILE A 534 31.44 -7.10 -6.60
N ARG A 535 30.50 -7.32 -5.66
CA ARG A 535 30.02 -8.66 -5.30
C ARG A 535 28.64 -8.96 -5.89
N SER A 536 28.29 -10.23 -6.05
CA SER A 536 26.95 -10.69 -6.46
C SER A 536 25.87 -10.17 -5.49
N HIS A 537 24.84 -9.51 -6.03
CA HIS A 537 23.70 -8.98 -5.28
C HIS A 537 22.78 -10.04 -4.65
N LYS A 538 23.07 -11.33 -4.83
CA LYS A 538 22.24 -12.43 -4.33
C LYS A 538 22.49 -12.80 -2.87
N ARG A 539 23.55 -12.30 -2.23
CA ARG A 539 23.90 -12.65 -0.84
C ARG A 539 23.55 -11.50 0.11
N PRO A 540 23.39 -11.76 1.43
CA PRO A 540 23.23 -10.71 2.43
C PRO A 540 24.30 -9.62 2.35
N ILE A 541 24.00 -8.39 2.80
CA ILE A 541 24.93 -7.25 2.84
C ILE A 541 26.22 -7.63 3.57
N GLY A 542 26.09 -8.45 4.62
CA GLY A 542 27.24 -8.97 5.36
C GLY A 542 26.82 -10.09 6.30
N SER A 543 27.72 -11.05 6.48
CA SER A 543 27.56 -12.13 7.45
C SER A 543 28.76 -12.15 8.40
N PHE A 544 28.48 -12.00 9.69
CA PHE A 544 29.50 -11.82 10.71
C PHE A 544 29.33 -12.80 11.85
N LEU A 545 30.44 -13.36 12.33
CA LEU A 545 30.47 -14.16 13.55
C LEU A 545 31.29 -13.45 14.62
N PHE A 546 30.63 -12.98 15.65
CA PHE A 546 31.22 -12.28 16.80
C PHE A 546 31.61 -13.25 17.89
N LEU A 547 32.91 -13.37 18.14
CA LEU A 547 33.51 -14.31 19.09
C LEU A 547 34.12 -13.57 20.26
N GLY A 548 33.97 -14.07 21.47
CA GLY A 548 34.62 -13.45 22.64
C GLY A 548 33.80 -13.51 23.90
N PRO A 549 34.34 -13.03 25.03
CA PRO A 549 33.67 -13.10 26.33
C PRO A 549 32.36 -12.29 26.40
N THR A 550 31.59 -12.50 27.45
CA THR A 550 30.34 -11.78 27.70
C THR A 550 30.63 -10.33 28.09
N GLY A 551 29.77 -9.38 27.72
CA GLY A 551 29.82 -7.99 28.17
C GLY A 551 30.91 -7.12 27.52
N VAL A 552 31.49 -7.52 26.39
CA VAL A 552 32.52 -6.77 25.64
C VAL A 552 31.98 -5.89 24.51
N GLY A 553 30.65 -5.85 24.32
CA GLY A 553 30.01 -4.98 23.33
C GLY A 553 29.51 -5.65 22.04
N LYS A 554 29.44 -7.00 21.94
CA LYS A 554 28.95 -7.71 20.74
C LYS A 554 27.55 -7.27 20.31
N THR A 555 26.60 -7.30 21.23
CA THR A 555 25.21 -6.88 20.98
C THR A 555 25.09 -5.38 20.77
N GLU A 556 25.92 -4.57 21.43
CA GLU A 556 25.93 -3.11 21.26
C GLU A 556 26.40 -2.69 19.86
N LEU A 557 27.40 -3.40 19.31
CA LEU A 557 27.85 -3.15 17.94
C LEU A 557 26.75 -3.52 16.91
N ALA A 558 25.97 -4.60 17.18
CA ALA A 558 24.81 -4.93 16.33
C ALA A 558 23.73 -3.83 16.35
N LYS A 559 23.45 -3.25 17.53
CA LYS A 559 22.54 -2.11 17.68
C LYS A 559 23.05 -0.85 16.98
N ALA A 560 24.34 -0.53 17.17
CA ALA A 560 24.97 0.59 16.50
C ALA A 560 24.94 0.45 14.97
N LEU A 561 25.12 -0.76 14.44
CA LEU A 561 25.01 -1.05 13.02
C LEU A 561 23.58 -0.82 12.50
N ALA A 562 22.55 -1.27 13.25
CA ALA A 562 21.16 -1.03 12.88
C ALA A 562 20.85 0.47 12.83
N GLU A 563 21.25 1.22 13.85
CA GLU A 563 21.05 2.68 13.91
C GLU A 563 21.80 3.41 12.78
N VAL A 564 23.09 3.14 12.57
CA VAL A 564 23.89 3.87 11.57
C VAL A 564 23.49 3.49 10.14
N LEU A 565 23.18 2.23 9.88
CA LEU A 565 22.86 1.76 8.53
C LEU A 565 21.38 1.91 8.17
N PHE A 566 20.47 1.77 9.15
CA PHE A 566 19.04 1.80 8.92
C PHE A 566 18.32 2.97 9.62
N ASP A 567 19.09 3.88 10.25
CA ASP A 567 18.63 5.07 10.99
C ASP A 567 17.57 4.75 12.07
N ASP A 568 17.47 3.46 12.45
CA ASP A 568 16.53 2.97 13.45
C ASP A 568 17.11 1.77 14.21
N GLU A 569 17.24 1.90 15.53
CA GLU A 569 17.67 0.77 16.39
C GLU A 569 16.65 -0.38 16.36
N SER A 570 15.37 -0.09 16.09
CA SER A 570 14.31 -1.10 15.94
C SER A 570 14.44 -1.96 14.67
N ALA A 571 15.34 -1.61 13.75
CA ALA A 571 15.72 -2.46 12.62
C ALA A 571 16.57 -3.67 13.04
N LEU A 572 16.96 -3.77 14.33
CA LEU A 572 17.59 -4.96 14.89
C LEU A 572 16.53 -6.01 15.24
N ILE A 573 16.58 -7.15 14.57
CA ILE A 573 15.75 -8.33 14.85
C ILE A 573 16.61 -9.35 15.59
N ARG A 574 16.30 -9.63 16.86
CA ARG A 574 17.04 -10.56 17.70
C ARG A 574 16.35 -11.91 17.79
N PHE A 575 17.16 -12.98 17.64
CA PHE A 575 16.80 -14.36 17.90
C PHE A 575 17.74 -14.91 18.96
N ASP A 576 17.21 -15.29 20.11
CA ASP A 576 17.98 -15.94 21.18
C ASP A 576 18.05 -17.44 20.90
N MET A 577 19.23 -17.94 20.56
CA MET A 577 19.40 -19.33 20.17
C MET A 577 19.23 -20.32 21.31
N SER A 578 19.15 -19.87 22.55
CA SER A 578 18.77 -20.70 23.68
C SER A 578 17.31 -21.20 23.63
N GLU A 579 16.45 -20.50 22.90
CA GLU A 579 15.05 -20.90 22.63
C GLU A 579 14.94 -21.94 21.51
N TYR A 580 16.05 -22.23 20.81
CA TYR A 580 16.09 -23.07 19.61
C TYR A 580 17.01 -24.27 19.77
N MET A 581 17.05 -24.88 21.01
CA MET A 581 17.90 -26.02 21.35
C MET A 581 17.32 -27.35 20.88
N GLU A 582 15.99 -27.42 20.69
CA GLU A 582 15.30 -28.66 20.34
C GLU A 582 15.30 -28.93 18.82
N LYS A 583 15.16 -30.23 18.45
CA LYS A 583 15.16 -30.65 17.04
C LYS A 583 14.07 -29.98 16.18
N PHE A 584 12.92 -29.70 16.76
CA PHE A 584 11.81 -29.06 16.04
C PHE A 584 11.94 -27.52 15.96
N ALA A 585 12.95 -26.93 16.57
CA ALA A 585 13.13 -25.50 16.58
C ALA A 585 13.46 -24.91 15.20
N ALA A 586 14.05 -25.69 14.27
CA ALA A 586 14.28 -25.26 12.89
C ALA A 586 12.96 -24.95 12.16
N SER A 587 11.90 -25.73 12.42
CA SER A 587 10.57 -25.47 11.84
C SER A 587 9.88 -24.22 12.38
N ARG A 588 10.25 -23.71 13.54
CA ARG A 588 9.79 -22.40 14.03
C ARG A 588 10.40 -21.23 13.22
N LEU A 589 11.62 -21.40 12.69
CA LEU A 589 12.28 -20.35 11.90
C LEU A 589 11.74 -20.25 10.48
N ASN A 590 11.52 -21.36 9.79
CA ASN A 590 11.08 -21.39 8.38
C ASN A 590 9.62 -21.83 8.17
N GLY A 591 8.91 -22.22 9.25
CA GLY A 591 7.52 -22.69 9.23
C GLY A 591 7.40 -24.22 9.33
N ALA A 592 6.29 -24.67 9.91
CA ALA A 592 5.97 -26.10 10.04
C ALA A 592 5.58 -26.71 8.68
N PRO A 593 5.93 -27.97 8.40
CA PRO A 593 5.50 -28.65 7.17
C PRO A 593 3.96 -28.80 7.12
N PRO A 594 3.37 -28.95 5.91
CA PRO A 594 1.94 -29.18 5.76
C PRO A 594 1.44 -30.32 6.63
N GLY A 595 0.33 -30.09 7.38
CA GLY A 595 -0.28 -31.08 8.25
C GLY A 595 0.21 -31.07 9.70
N TYR A 596 1.17 -30.23 10.07
CA TYR A 596 1.60 -30.04 11.45
C TYR A 596 1.00 -28.76 12.05
N VAL A 597 0.86 -28.75 13.39
CA VAL A 597 0.38 -27.57 14.14
C VAL A 597 1.33 -26.39 13.91
N GLY A 598 0.79 -25.20 13.59
CA GLY A 598 1.58 -24.00 13.29
C GLY A 598 1.90 -23.79 11.79
N TYR A 599 1.38 -24.62 10.88
CA TYR A 599 1.57 -24.43 9.42
C TYR A 599 1.02 -23.09 8.91
N GLU A 600 -0.10 -22.62 9.47
CA GLU A 600 -0.75 -21.37 9.06
C GLU A 600 0.00 -20.12 9.58
N GLU A 601 0.75 -20.22 10.66
CA GLU A 601 1.45 -19.09 11.30
C GLU A 601 2.70 -18.64 10.51
N GLY A 602 3.23 -19.49 9.59
CA GLY A 602 4.47 -19.21 8.87
C GLY A 602 5.73 -19.37 9.74
N GLY A 603 6.91 -19.09 9.19
CA GLY A 603 8.17 -19.14 9.93
C GLY A 603 8.52 -17.81 10.59
N GLU A 604 8.94 -17.82 11.83
CA GLU A 604 9.26 -16.59 12.59
C GLU A 604 10.35 -15.75 11.92
N LEU A 605 11.40 -16.38 11.39
CA LEU A 605 12.48 -15.70 10.67
C LEU A 605 11.98 -15.11 9.34
N THR A 606 11.27 -15.93 8.57
CA THR A 606 10.76 -15.53 7.25
C THR A 606 9.72 -14.42 7.34
N GLU A 607 8.83 -14.46 8.33
CA GLU A 607 7.81 -13.43 8.55
C GLU A 607 8.44 -12.09 9.00
N LYS A 608 9.38 -12.12 9.95
CA LYS A 608 10.04 -10.92 10.45
C LYS A 608 10.84 -10.22 9.34
N VAL A 609 11.57 -10.98 8.50
CA VAL A 609 12.36 -10.43 7.40
C VAL A 609 11.46 -9.92 6.28
N ARG A 610 10.36 -10.60 5.98
CA ARG A 610 9.38 -10.13 4.99
C ARG A 610 8.78 -8.78 5.39
N ASN A 611 8.51 -8.60 6.70
CA ASN A 611 7.95 -7.34 7.21
C ASN A 611 9.01 -6.24 7.35
N LYS A 612 10.29 -6.61 7.59
CA LYS A 612 11.42 -5.67 7.69
C LYS A 612 12.61 -6.19 6.86
N PRO A 613 12.58 -6.05 5.51
CA PRO A 613 13.63 -6.59 4.65
C PRO A 613 14.98 -5.89 4.83
N TYR A 614 14.98 -4.66 5.33
CA TYR A 614 16.19 -3.90 5.68
C TYR A 614 16.41 -3.96 7.19
N SER A 615 17.13 -4.99 7.64
CA SER A 615 17.32 -5.22 9.06
C SER A 615 18.67 -5.86 9.38
N VAL A 616 19.09 -5.72 10.64
CA VAL A 616 20.19 -6.49 11.22
C VAL A 616 19.58 -7.69 11.94
N LEU A 617 19.90 -8.88 11.49
CA LEU A 617 19.49 -10.12 12.13
C LEU A 617 20.56 -10.56 13.12
N LEU A 618 20.24 -10.55 14.40
CA LEU A 618 21.14 -10.96 15.47
C LEU A 618 20.74 -12.33 15.97
N PHE A 619 21.54 -13.35 15.67
CA PHE A 619 21.44 -14.68 16.26
C PHE A 619 22.38 -14.75 17.48
N ASP A 620 21.79 -14.63 18.67
CA ASP A 620 22.57 -14.54 19.92
C ASP A 620 22.82 -15.94 20.50
N GLU A 621 24.04 -16.22 20.98
CA GLU A 621 24.48 -17.48 21.57
C GLU A 621 24.32 -18.70 20.63
N VAL A 622 24.80 -18.58 19.38
CA VAL A 622 24.61 -19.60 18.33
C VAL A 622 25.17 -20.99 18.70
N GLU A 623 26.10 -21.08 19.65
CA GLU A 623 26.61 -22.37 20.18
C GLU A 623 25.54 -23.21 20.87
N LYS A 624 24.41 -22.60 21.27
CA LYS A 624 23.28 -23.29 21.92
C LYS A 624 22.28 -23.85 20.94
N ALA A 625 22.30 -23.39 19.71
CA ALA A 625 21.35 -23.77 18.67
C ALA A 625 21.44 -25.25 18.29
N HIS A 626 20.29 -25.85 17.95
CA HIS A 626 20.29 -27.19 17.36
C HIS A 626 21.03 -27.21 16.01
N PRO A 627 21.81 -28.26 15.68
CA PRO A 627 22.59 -28.33 14.43
C PRO A 627 21.79 -28.12 13.13
N ASP A 628 20.49 -28.45 13.12
CA ASP A 628 19.64 -28.29 11.94
C ASP A 628 19.39 -26.81 11.59
N ILE A 629 19.51 -25.87 12.54
CA ILE A 629 19.40 -24.43 12.29
C ILE A 629 20.53 -23.94 11.36
N PHE A 630 21.73 -24.49 11.51
CA PHE A 630 22.83 -24.12 10.63
C PHE A 630 22.57 -24.50 9.17
N ASN A 631 21.77 -25.54 8.90
CA ASN A 631 21.38 -25.91 7.54
C ASN A 631 20.43 -24.85 6.94
N VAL A 632 19.52 -24.26 7.75
CA VAL A 632 18.65 -23.14 7.32
C VAL A 632 19.50 -21.90 7.06
N LEU A 633 20.43 -21.58 7.96
CA LEU A 633 21.31 -20.42 7.80
C LEU A 633 22.27 -20.56 6.60
N LEU A 634 22.72 -21.77 6.27
CA LEU A 634 23.53 -22.03 5.09
C LEU A 634 22.83 -21.59 3.79
N GLN A 635 21.53 -21.89 3.65
CA GLN A 635 20.76 -21.46 2.49
C GLN A 635 20.70 -19.93 2.39
N VAL A 636 20.48 -19.26 3.51
CA VAL A 636 20.45 -17.79 3.55
C VAL A 636 21.82 -17.19 3.22
N LEU A 637 22.91 -17.76 3.74
CA LEU A 637 24.27 -17.26 3.53
C LEU A 637 24.78 -17.49 2.08
N ASP A 638 24.29 -18.53 1.39
CA ASP A 638 24.73 -18.87 0.03
C ASP A 638 23.87 -18.19 -1.04
N ASP A 639 22.56 -18.37 -0.94
CA ASP A 639 21.61 -17.97 -1.97
C ASP A 639 20.94 -16.61 -1.65
N GLY A 640 21.06 -16.13 -0.40
CA GLY A 640 20.38 -14.93 0.07
C GLY A 640 18.85 -15.03 0.09
N VAL A 641 18.32 -16.26 -0.05
CA VAL A 641 16.87 -16.51 -0.10
C VAL A 641 16.54 -17.70 0.77
N LEU A 642 15.44 -17.63 1.49
CA LEU A 642 14.89 -18.75 2.26
C LEU A 642 13.44 -19.01 1.81
N THR A 643 13.14 -20.27 1.49
CA THR A 643 11.77 -20.68 1.14
C THR A 643 11.04 -21.08 2.42
N ASP A 644 9.89 -20.44 2.67
CA ASP A 644 9.04 -20.77 3.83
C ASP A 644 8.24 -22.07 3.59
N SER A 645 7.55 -22.54 4.62
CA SER A 645 6.71 -23.74 4.55
C SER A 645 5.54 -23.64 3.56
N LYS A 646 5.14 -22.41 3.18
CA LYS A 646 4.10 -22.14 2.20
C LYS A 646 4.65 -22.04 0.75
N GLY A 647 5.94 -22.32 0.54
CA GLY A 647 6.59 -22.25 -0.77
C GLY A 647 7.02 -20.84 -1.20
N ARG A 648 6.82 -19.82 -0.35
CA ARG A 648 7.17 -18.44 -0.68
C ARG A 648 8.65 -18.20 -0.44
N LYS A 649 9.31 -17.55 -1.39
CA LYS A 649 10.72 -17.16 -1.28
C LYS A 649 10.83 -15.81 -0.58
N VAL A 650 11.61 -15.77 0.50
CA VAL A 650 11.90 -14.54 1.26
C VAL A 650 13.34 -14.13 0.98
N ASP A 651 13.53 -12.87 0.58
CA ASP A 651 14.82 -12.31 0.18
C ASP A 651 15.57 -11.72 1.39
N PHE A 652 16.80 -12.15 1.60
CA PHE A 652 17.72 -11.71 2.67
C PHE A 652 18.87 -10.85 2.11
N SER A 653 18.88 -10.53 0.82
CA SER A 653 19.98 -9.78 0.19
C SER A 653 20.22 -8.40 0.80
N ASN A 654 19.18 -7.81 1.40
CA ASN A 654 19.24 -6.50 2.05
C ASN A 654 19.43 -6.58 3.57
N THR A 655 19.67 -7.78 4.13
CA THR A 655 19.90 -7.95 5.57
C THR A 655 21.39 -8.03 5.91
N ILE A 656 21.71 -7.74 7.16
CA ILE A 656 23.02 -8.02 7.76
C ILE A 656 22.82 -9.12 8.80
N ILE A 657 23.59 -10.18 8.67
CA ILE A 657 23.51 -11.34 9.58
C ILE A 657 24.64 -11.25 10.57
N ILE A 658 24.32 -11.20 11.85
CA ILE A 658 25.27 -11.21 12.96
C ILE A 658 24.95 -12.41 13.83
N MET A 659 25.93 -13.23 14.05
CA MET A 659 25.89 -14.37 14.96
C MET A 659 26.84 -14.09 16.12
N THR A 660 26.41 -14.23 17.37
CA THR A 660 27.29 -14.10 18.53
C THR A 660 27.57 -15.44 19.17
N SER A 661 28.78 -15.62 19.64
CA SER A 661 29.17 -16.80 20.38
C SER A 661 30.12 -16.46 21.52
N ASN A 662 29.95 -17.19 22.62
CA ASN A 662 30.85 -17.14 23.78
C ASN A 662 31.92 -18.24 23.76
N LEU A 663 32.08 -18.93 22.62
CA LEU A 663 33.13 -19.94 22.42
C LEU A 663 34.51 -19.35 22.67
N GLY A 664 35.33 -20.11 23.32
CA GLY A 664 36.68 -19.71 23.74
C GLY A 664 36.78 -19.01 25.08
N ALA A 665 35.66 -18.39 25.56
CA ALA A 665 35.65 -17.83 26.91
C ALA A 665 35.68 -18.91 28.01
N THR A 666 35.06 -20.06 27.77
CA THR A 666 35.06 -21.25 28.63
C THR A 666 36.42 -21.94 28.63
N ALA A 667 37.09 -22.06 27.49
CA ALA A 667 38.42 -22.62 27.35
C ALA A 667 39.50 -21.84 28.11
N LEU A 668 39.30 -20.55 28.30
CA LEU A 668 40.16 -19.67 29.11
C LEU A 668 39.94 -19.83 30.61
N ARG A 669 38.78 -20.37 31.04
CA ARG A 669 38.49 -20.65 32.45
C ARG A 669 39.12 -21.96 32.95
N ASP A 670 39.20 -22.98 32.08
CA ASP A 670 39.64 -24.31 32.49
C ASP A 670 41.17 -24.44 32.57
N ASP A 671 41.92 -23.49 32.01
CA ASP A 671 43.40 -23.46 32.06
C ASP A 671 43.87 -22.75 33.36
N LYS A 672 43.46 -23.20 34.51
CA LYS A 672 44.19 -22.97 35.79
C LYS A 672 45.43 -23.86 35.79
N THR A 673 46.36 -23.61 34.89
CA THR A 673 47.70 -24.17 34.99
C THR A 673 48.36 -23.59 36.21
N VAL A 674 48.40 -24.36 37.27
CA VAL A 674 49.18 -24.15 38.49
C VAL A 674 50.63 -24.18 38.09
N GLY A 675 51.28 -23.05 37.96
CA GLY A 675 52.72 -22.94 37.67
C GLY A 675 53.25 -21.54 38.07
N PHE A 676 54.19 -21.52 38.96
CA PHE A 676 54.96 -20.32 39.35
C PHE A 676 55.63 -19.70 38.09
N GLY A 677 55.22 -18.52 37.65
CA GLY A 677 55.80 -17.77 36.55
C GLY A 677 54.99 -17.60 35.28
N ALA A 678 53.71 -18.00 35.25
CA ALA A 678 52.85 -17.78 34.12
C ALA A 678 52.50 -16.30 33.94
N LYS A 679 52.94 -15.63 32.89
CA LYS A 679 52.38 -14.38 32.38
C LYS A 679 50.86 -14.58 32.28
N ASP A 680 50.10 -13.61 32.72
CA ASP A 680 48.64 -13.64 32.75
C ASP A 680 48.12 -13.81 31.29
N ILE A 681 47.82 -15.04 30.89
CA ILE A 681 47.46 -15.47 29.50
C ILE A 681 46.25 -14.71 28.98
N ARG A 682 45.49 -14.10 29.89
CA ARG A 682 44.32 -13.26 29.55
C ARG A 682 44.67 -12.00 28.74
N PHE A 683 45.93 -11.57 28.75
CA PHE A 683 46.46 -10.42 28.01
C PHE A 683 47.22 -10.76 26.74
N ASP A 684 47.42 -12.07 26.42
CA ASP A 684 48.04 -12.50 25.17
C ASP A 684 46.97 -12.70 24.09
N GLN A 685 46.63 -11.61 23.41
CA GLN A 685 45.59 -11.54 22.38
C GLN A 685 45.78 -12.56 21.26
N ALA A 686 47.00 -12.77 20.80
CA ALA A 686 47.30 -13.69 19.68
C ALA A 686 47.06 -15.17 20.05
N ASN A 687 47.37 -15.55 21.29
CA ASN A 687 47.09 -16.91 21.76
C ASN A 687 45.60 -17.14 22.02
N MET A 688 44.91 -16.11 22.49
CA MET A 688 43.45 -16.14 22.67
C MET A 688 42.76 -16.35 21.31
N GLU A 689 43.08 -15.58 20.30
CA GLU A 689 42.51 -15.71 18.96
C GLU A 689 42.71 -17.12 18.39
N LYS A 690 43.90 -17.64 18.49
CA LYS A 690 44.26 -18.99 17.99
C LYS A 690 43.38 -20.06 18.67
N ARG A 691 43.23 -20.03 19.97
CA ARG A 691 42.39 -20.96 20.72
C ARG A 691 40.90 -20.86 20.35
N ILE A 692 40.39 -19.65 20.22
CA ILE A 692 39.02 -19.41 19.79
C ILE A 692 38.77 -20.00 18.39
N PHE A 693 39.71 -19.85 17.45
CA PHE A 693 39.60 -20.42 16.12
C PHE A 693 39.74 -21.96 16.12
N GLU A 694 40.55 -22.54 17.01
CA GLU A 694 40.61 -24.00 17.18
C GLU A 694 39.30 -24.57 17.73
N GLU A 695 38.69 -23.91 18.73
CA GLU A 695 37.42 -24.29 19.30
C GLU A 695 36.28 -24.17 18.29
N LEU A 696 36.28 -23.07 17.50
CA LEU A 696 35.32 -22.82 16.42
C LEU A 696 35.33 -23.97 15.39
N LYS A 697 36.51 -24.45 14.97
CA LYS A 697 36.65 -25.55 14.03
C LYS A 697 36.19 -26.89 14.58
N LYS A 698 36.19 -27.07 15.89
CA LYS A 698 35.67 -28.26 16.55
C LYS A 698 34.15 -28.25 16.64
N THR A 699 33.56 -27.07 16.88
CA THR A 699 32.15 -26.90 17.14
C THR A 699 31.27 -26.83 15.91
N TYR A 700 31.78 -26.15 14.87
CA TYR A 700 31.01 -25.91 13.64
C TYR A 700 31.60 -26.63 12.43
N ARG A 701 30.73 -27.05 11.50
CA ARG A 701 31.16 -27.67 10.23
C ARG A 701 31.98 -26.67 9.39
N PRO A 702 33.03 -27.13 8.70
CA PRO A 702 33.86 -26.27 7.83
C PRO A 702 33.04 -25.50 6.78
N GLU A 703 32.01 -26.15 6.23
CA GLU A 703 31.09 -25.54 5.26
C GLU A 703 30.45 -24.27 5.78
N PHE A 704 29.94 -24.29 7.01
CA PHE A 704 29.31 -23.14 7.66
C PHE A 704 30.32 -22.02 7.92
N ILE A 705 31.49 -22.37 8.46
CA ILE A 705 32.56 -21.41 8.77
C ILE A 705 33.04 -20.66 7.51
N ASN A 706 33.13 -21.37 6.36
CA ASN A 706 33.59 -20.78 5.09
C ASN A 706 32.57 -19.87 4.39
N ARG A 707 31.28 -19.90 4.80
CA ARG A 707 30.24 -19.04 4.23
C ARG A 707 30.11 -17.71 4.96
N ILE A 708 30.71 -17.60 6.14
CA ILE A 708 30.74 -16.37 6.93
C ILE A 708 31.80 -15.43 6.38
N ASP A 709 31.42 -14.20 6.07
CA ASP A 709 32.28 -13.19 5.46
C ASP A 709 33.45 -12.80 6.37
N GLU A 710 33.15 -12.51 7.64
CA GLU A 710 34.18 -12.13 8.61
C GLU A 710 33.90 -12.77 9.98
N LYS A 711 34.97 -13.29 10.59
CA LYS A 711 34.99 -13.81 11.97
C LYS A 711 35.72 -12.83 12.83
N VAL A 712 34.98 -12.18 13.70
CA VAL A 712 35.42 -11.00 14.47
C VAL A 712 35.62 -11.39 15.92
N VAL A 713 36.85 -11.26 16.41
CA VAL A 713 37.20 -11.53 17.80
C VAL A 713 37.08 -10.24 18.60
N PHE A 714 36.30 -10.29 19.66
CA PHE A 714 36.14 -9.21 20.63
C PHE A 714 37.06 -9.43 21.81
N HIS A 715 37.79 -8.41 22.19
CA HIS A 715 38.75 -8.45 23.28
C HIS A 715 38.15 -7.95 24.58
N SER A 716 38.74 -8.37 25.71
CA SER A 716 38.34 -7.86 27.04
C SER A 716 38.62 -6.36 27.14
N LEU A 717 37.71 -5.65 27.83
CA LEU A 717 37.79 -4.20 27.99
C LEU A 717 38.89 -3.83 29.01
N THR A 718 39.59 -2.73 28.74
CA THR A 718 40.57 -2.14 29.66
C THR A 718 39.90 -1.15 30.61
N SER A 719 40.59 -0.80 31.72
CA SER A 719 40.08 0.18 32.68
C SER A 719 39.80 1.55 32.05
N ASP A 720 40.66 2.02 31.14
CA ASP A 720 40.46 3.30 30.46
C ASP A 720 39.23 3.31 29.53
N GLN A 721 38.99 2.18 28.85
CA GLN A 721 37.79 1.98 28.02
C GLN A 721 36.51 1.96 28.86
N MET A 722 36.56 1.42 30.09
CA MET A 722 35.44 1.48 31.02
C MET A 722 35.06 2.88 31.42
N ASP A 723 36.03 3.77 31.66
CA ASP A 723 35.77 5.17 31.95
C ASP A 723 35.02 5.89 30.82
N GLU A 724 35.30 5.53 29.56
CA GLU A 724 34.61 6.07 28.40
C GLU A 724 33.20 5.47 28.26
N ILE A 725 33.03 4.17 28.46
CA ILE A 725 31.74 3.49 28.41
C ILE A 725 30.77 4.08 29.45
N VAL A 726 31.25 4.35 30.69
CA VAL A 726 30.42 5.00 31.73
C VAL A 726 29.88 6.34 31.25
N LYS A 727 30.71 7.17 30.59
CA LYS A 727 30.26 8.47 30.05
C LYS A 727 29.14 8.33 29.03
N ILE A 728 29.24 7.32 28.15
CA ILE A 728 28.19 7.04 27.15
C ILE A 728 26.92 6.54 27.86
N MET A 729 27.02 5.62 28.83
CA MET A 729 25.86 5.03 29.50
C MET A 729 25.10 6.03 30.38
N VAL A 730 25.73 7.04 30.96
CA VAL A 730 25.04 8.07 31.77
C VAL A 730 24.44 9.19 30.92
N LYS A 731 24.81 9.32 29.64
CA LYS A 731 24.33 10.38 28.76
C LYS A 731 22.82 10.42 28.57
N PRO A 732 22.12 9.29 28.34
CA PRO A 732 20.64 9.27 28.25
C PRO A 732 19.96 9.76 29.53
N LEU A 733 20.53 9.42 30.69
CA LEU A 733 20.03 9.88 31.98
C LEU A 733 20.14 11.39 32.14
N VAL A 734 21.29 11.94 31.73
CA VAL A 734 21.49 13.39 31.71
C VAL A 734 20.51 14.10 30.79
N GLN A 735 20.24 13.54 29.63
CA GLN A 735 19.27 14.08 28.67
C GLN A 735 17.84 14.04 29.20
N SER A 736 17.42 12.90 29.78
CA SER A 736 16.06 12.75 30.32
C SER A 736 15.79 13.70 31.49
N LEU A 737 16.79 14.02 32.31
CA LEU A 737 16.66 15.03 33.37
C LEU A 737 16.68 16.46 32.82
N ALA A 738 17.44 16.71 31.76
CA ALA A 738 17.45 18.01 31.09
C ALA A 738 16.10 18.36 30.46
N GLU A 739 15.36 17.35 29.90
CA GLU A 739 13.98 17.50 29.42
C GLU A 739 13.00 17.90 30.54
N LYS A 740 13.32 17.55 31.79
CA LYS A 740 12.56 17.95 32.99
C LYS A 740 13.06 19.25 33.61
N GLY A 741 13.94 20.00 32.92
CA GLY A 741 14.53 21.25 33.39
C GLY A 741 15.59 21.09 34.48
N ILE A 742 16.07 19.86 34.75
CA ILE A 742 17.06 19.57 35.79
C ILE A 742 18.42 19.28 35.13
N THR A 743 19.45 19.96 35.57
CA THR A 743 20.81 19.76 35.06
C THR A 743 21.58 18.75 35.91
N LEU A 744 21.87 17.56 35.35
CA LEU A 744 22.69 16.54 36.03
C LEU A 744 24.15 16.62 35.58
N LYS A 745 25.09 16.74 36.55
CA LYS A 745 26.52 16.78 36.29
C LYS A 745 27.29 15.75 37.11
N PHE A 746 28.03 14.87 36.43
CA PHE A 746 28.92 13.91 37.05
C PHE A 746 30.34 14.49 37.21
N GLN A 747 30.90 14.40 38.39
CA GLN A 747 32.31 14.66 38.61
C GLN A 747 33.17 13.48 38.11
N ALA A 748 34.40 13.73 37.70
CA ALA A 748 35.34 12.70 37.25
C ALA A 748 35.52 11.54 38.27
N SER A 749 35.48 11.86 39.57
CA SER A 749 35.55 10.89 40.65
C SER A 749 34.36 9.94 40.66
N ALA A 750 33.15 10.43 40.38
CA ALA A 750 31.94 9.61 40.34
C ALA A 750 31.94 8.66 39.11
N LEU A 751 32.35 9.17 37.95
CA LEU A 751 32.49 8.34 36.73
C LEU A 751 33.51 7.22 36.95
N LYS A 752 34.65 7.52 37.53
CA LYS A 752 35.69 6.53 37.84
C LYS A 752 35.23 5.51 38.90
N TRP A 753 34.46 5.97 39.90
CA TRP A 753 33.86 5.07 40.89
C TRP A 753 32.91 4.08 40.26
N LEU A 754 32.03 4.57 39.35
CA LEU A 754 31.09 3.72 38.60
C LEU A 754 31.83 2.72 37.70
N ALA A 755 32.89 3.16 37.01
CA ALA A 755 33.71 2.28 36.16
C ALA A 755 34.34 1.14 36.97
N THR A 756 34.92 1.49 38.17
CA THR A 756 35.60 0.48 39.02
C THR A 756 34.60 -0.53 39.63
N HIS A 757 33.45 -0.06 40.12
CA HIS A 757 32.46 -0.93 40.78
C HIS A 757 31.49 -1.60 39.77
N GLY A 758 31.41 -1.13 38.56
CA GLY A 758 30.60 -1.71 37.46
C GLY A 758 31.39 -2.67 36.57
N TYR A 759 32.69 -2.85 36.77
CA TYR A 759 33.53 -3.75 36.00
C TYR A 759 33.71 -5.09 36.70
N ASP A 760 33.54 -6.17 35.98
CA ASP A 760 33.83 -7.53 36.36
C ASP A 760 34.71 -8.16 35.29
N PRO A 761 35.90 -8.73 35.63
CA PRO A 761 36.80 -9.36 34.67
C PRO A 761 36.14 -10.51 33.84
N GLU A 762 35.16 -11.20 34.42
CA GLU A 762 34.46 -12.31 33.72
C GLU A 762 33.22 -11.87 32.96
N MET A 763 32.52 -10.83 33.44
CA MET A 763 31.27 -10.32 32.90
C MET A 763 31.43 -9.03 32.07
N GLY A 764 32.64 -8.48 32.02
CA GLY A 764 32.95 -7.24 31.32
C GLY A 764 32.17 -6.03 31.85
N ALA A 765 31.57 -5.26 30.97
CA ALA A 765 30.76 -4.09 31.32
C ALA A 765 29.28 -4.41 31.66
N ARG A 766 28.87 -5.70 31.66
CA ARG A 766 27.47 -6.07 31.94
C ARG A 766 26.97 -5.64 33.32
N PRO A 767 27.75 -5.72 34.40
CA PRO A 767 27.33 -5.26 35.73
C PRO A 767 27.17 -3.75 35.84
N LEU A 768 27.84 -2.97 34.96
CA LEU A 768 27.86 -1.50 35.00
C LEU A 768 26.43 -0.91 34.89
N ARG A 769 25.59 -1.46 34.00
CA ARG A 769 24.20 -1.00 33.86
C ARG A 769 23.42 -1.15 35.17
N ARG A 770 23.58 -2.28 35.84
CA ARG A 770 22.93 -2.54 37.14
C ARG A 770 23.48 -1.62 38.24
N THR A 771 24.80 -1.32 38.19
CA THR A 771 25.43 -0.41 39.16
C THR A 771 24.90 1.01 38.93
N ILE A 772 24.77 1.49 37.71
CA ILE A 772 24.15 2.79 37.40
C ILE A 772 22.71 2.82 37.88
N GLN A 773 21.91 1.79 37.57
CA GLN A 773 20.53 1.73 37.99
C GLN A 773 20.39 1.80 39.52
N THR A 774 21.05 0.90 40.25
CA THR A 774 20.87 0.81 41.70
C THR A 774 21.55 1.96 42.49
N GLN A 775 22.63 2.54 41.99
CA GLN A 775 23.38 3.58 42.70
C GLN A 775 23.05 4.99 42.26
N VAL A 776 22.49 5.18 41.07
CA VAL A 776 22.18 6.50 40.51
C VAL A 776 20.70 6.67 40.22
N GLU A 777 20.09 5.79 39.38
CA GLU A 777 18.70 5.96 38.95
C GLU A 777 17.72 5.80 40.11
N ASP A 778 17.87 4.77 40.94
CA ASP A 778 17.00 4.54 42.10
C ASP A 778 17.03 5.74 43.08
N TYR A 779 18.23 6.30 43.36
CA TYR A 779 18.38 7.47 44.21
C TYR A 779 17.77 8.74 43.59
N LEU A 780 17.98 8.93 42.26
CA LEU A 780 17.39 10.06 41.54
C LEU A 780 15.87 9.98 41.50
N ALA A 781 15.33 8.79 41.32
CA ALA A 781 13.87 8.55 41.33
C ALA A 781 13.28 8.94 42.71
N GLU A 782 13.96 8.58 43.80
CA GLU A 782 13.50 8.86 45.15
C GLU A 782 13.48 10.37 45.44
N ILE A 783 14.56 11.13 45.13
CA ILE A 783 14.64 12.58 45.37
C ILE A 783 13.67 13.36 44.46
N LEU A 784 13.43 12.89 43.22
CA LEU A 784 12.44 13.49 42.32
C LEU A 784 11.02 13.31 42.83
N LEU A 785 10.68 12.10 43.31
CA LEU A 785 9.36 11.79 43.85
C LEU A 785 9.07 12.52 45.15
N ARG A 786 10.10 12.78 45.96
CA ARG A 786 10.01 13.61 47.19
C ARG A 786 9.92 15.10 46.91
N GLY A 787 10.13 15.54 45.66
CA GLY A 787 10.15 16.96 45.32
C GLY A 787 11.33 17.73 45.88
N GLU A 788 12.44 17.03 46.18
CA GLU A 788 13.65 17.67 46.77
C GLU A 788 14.48 18.44 45.75
N VAL A 789 14.23 18.18 44.44
CA VAL A 789 14.86 18.87 43.30
C VAL A 789 13.79 19.53 42.43
N ALA A 790 13.93 20.87 42.28
CA ALA A 790 13.03 21.68 41.47
C ALA A 790 13.59 21.92 40.05
N GLU A 791 12.74 22.33 39.13
CA GLU A 791 13.09 22.74 37.78
C GLU A 791 14.07 23.95 37.85
N GLY A 792 15.11 23.93 37.04
CA GLY A 792 16.16 24.93 37.01
C GLY A 792 17.36 24.65 37.94
N GLN A 793 17.30 23.62 38.80
CA GLN A 793 18.39 23.27 39.69
C GLN A 793 19.46 22.38 39.06
N THR A 794 20.67 22.43 39.59
CA THR A 794 21.79 21.58 39.16
C THR A 794 22.06 20.51 40.22
N LEU A 795 22.02 19.25 39.82
CA LEU A 795 22.39 18.12 40.66
C LEU A 795 23.80 17.64 40.30
N LYS A 796 24.69 17.67 41.25
CA LYS A 796 26.08 17.20 41.10
C LYS A 796 26.28 15.86 41.79
N VAL A 797 26.86 14.91 41.05
CA VAL A 797 27.21 13.58 41.55
C VAL A 797 28.72 13.50 41.74
N GLY A 798 29.14 13.29 42.95
CA GLY A 798 30.55 13.16 43.35
C GLY A 798 30.78 11.90 44.17
N VAL A 799 31.98 11.78 44.80
CA VAL A 799 32.30 10.70 45.72
C VAL A 799 32.75 11.29 47.06
N LYS A 800 32.15 10.81 48.16
CA LYS A 800 32.52 11.14 49.53
C LYS A 800 32.59 9.88 50.37
N SER A 801 33.71 9.68 51.04
CA SER A 801 33.92 8.50 51.90
C SER A 801 33.71 7.14 51.20
N GLY A 802 34.10 7.06 49.89
CA GLY A 802 34.01 5.82 49.13
C GLY A 802 32.61 5.48 48.56
N ARG A 803 31.62 6.39 48.71
CA ARG A 803 30.23 6.21 48.19
C ARG A 803 29.85 7.39 47.30
N LEU A 804 28.91 7.19 46.38
CA LEU A 804 28.35 8.28 45.59
C LEU A 804 27.65 9.30 46.49
N ASN A 805 27.89 10.58 46.28
CA ASN A 805 27.29 11.68 47.01
C ASN A 805 26.63 12.65 46.03
N PHE A 806 25.38 12.99 46.28
CA PHE A 806 24.56 13.86 45.47
C PHE A 806 24.41 15.20 46.18
N THR A 807 24.68 16.30 45.49
CA THR A 807 24.53 17.66 46.01
C THR A 807 23.67 18.48 45.06
N ILE A 808 22.70 19.23 45.60
CA ILE A 808 21.81 20.12 44.88
C ILE A 808 22.38 21.53 44.99
N ASP A 809 22.61 22.18 43.85
CA ASP A 809 23.04 23.58 43.75
C ASP A 809 21.92 24.46 43.23
#